data_67d10ca31a2448f327c84297dc5af224
#
_entry.id   67d10ca31a2448f327c84297dc5af224
#
_cell.length_a   1.000
_cell.length_b   1.000
_cell.length_c   1.000
_cell.angle_alpha   90.00
_cell.angle_beta   90.00
_cell.angle_gamma   90.00
#
_symmetry.space_group_name_H-M   'P 1'
#
loop_
_entity.id
_entity.type
_entity.pdbx_description
1 polymer ?
#
loop_
_entity_poly.entity_id
_entity_poly.type
_entity_poly.pdbx_seq_one_letter_code
_entity_poly.pdbx_strand_id
1 'polypeptide(L)'
;LCFAAAIACGTTAPAQQHVLVQTDGWTVTQDRGARRLTLIHDQLGEVVRRMRLVVNGSPLTGEWNIVRLDPHTLSVRSENPKAAFEISLHSREVTLSSTSYGASIEAEVPAPLSRIPARLLDRDGSPVVWQGTAEVAHGYGGRLTRQPSFLPQSNPDVMYLSLGQVAGSQFHALFDRGTDTGIEFPGDARLTRNERDANLLDLSLPVHGNAAIRLLPDYFTKTLGVPFYTPMDDRVFHAAPMVWSSWTSYYEDVTEQDVTKNADWLADHLKPYGFEYVQLDDGYDRDEKGQHTWIDGWNKQRFPHGPEWLARYIRSKGLRAGLWLVPNAYAGAVKDHPDWYVHDRDGKLILDYSTPALDSTNPAVLQFEKHLFETLDGWGFDYYKFDGEHAFAKYVPAVDRAALHNPDADLVANYRERLRVIRDTLGPNRFIEGCPAGTPLNGIGFFNSIFNGDDLYNTWQGMYPLFSSINANAFLNHLAIYVMPGEGLELGEPMSVEDAMRKRPPVVVATAKTREKPMTQFGTTLDEARTLVTYVSLTGVAFPLASVMPELPPSRVELLQKTMPTLPVLPMDLFSRGTDMTWDKFMHTTQDYYVHNYPDILDLKVNGVLGVYDVVAVTNWRSQEREEAISLDNKLGLPAKTSFLGFDFWNEKLVGAGSDQLRLRVKPHETRVILLHRDEGHPQVVGLSRHLTGAVGMRSVAWDAAGHRLSGVANPVPGDVYKIWIHVPAGVKLARATGPGGIQTTQ
;
A
#
# COMPACT_ATOMS: atom_id res chain seq x y z
N LEU A 1 -10.44 20.47 -5.41
CA LEU A 1 -11.80 20.30 -5.97
C LEU A 1 -12.38 19.00 -5.40
N CYS A 2 -13.31 19.14 -4.44
CA CYS A 2 -14.08 18.05 -3.88
C CYS A 2 -14.86 17.34 -4.99
N PHE A 3 -14.59 16.06 -5.20
CA PHE A 3 -15.46 15.20 -5.98
C PHE A 3 -16.30 14.33 -5.03
N ALA A 4 -17.47 14.85 -4.69
CA ALA A 4 -18.59 14.01 -4.32
C ALA A 4 -19.26 13.60 -5.63
N ALA A 5 -18.93 12.43 -6.17
CA ALA A 5 -19.68 11.84 -7.24
C ALA A 5 -20.93 11.18 -6.65
N ALA A 6 -22.04 11.91 -6.62
CA ALA A 6 -23.34 11.30 -6.49
C ALA A 6 -23.63 10.54 -7.78
N ILE A 7 -23.42 9.22 -7.77
CA ILE A 7 -23.96 8.34 -8.80
C ILE A 7 -25.46 8.27 -8.54
N ALA A 8 -26.24 8.93 -9.39
CA ALA A 8 -27.67 8.69 -9.49
C ALA A 8 -27.88 7.31 -10.13
N CYS A 9 -27.79 6.25 -9.35
CA CYS A 9 -28.42 4.98 -9.67
C CYS A 9 -29.91 5.22 -9.64
N GLY A 10 -30.60 4.77 -10.69
CA GLY A 10 -32.05 4.78 -10.74
C GLY A 10 -32.63 4.20 -9.44
N THR A 11 -33.22 5.05 -8.65
CA THR A 11 -33.86 4.69 -7.39
C THR A 11 -35.09 3.85 -7.68
N THR A 12 -34.92 2.53 -7.71
CA THR A 12 -35.98 1.69 -7.17
C THR A 12 -36.09 2.06 -5.69
N ALA A 13 -37.25 2.48 -5.23
CA ALA A 13 -37.50 2.81 -3.84
C ALA A 13 -36.87 1.71 -2.95
N PRO A 14 -36.13 2.06 -1.88
CA PRO A 14 -35.52 1.06 -1.03
C PRO A 14 -36.63 0.15 -0.53
N ALA A 15 -36.49 -1.16 -0.77
CA ALA A 15 -37.40 -2.15 -0.24
C ALA A 15 -37.50 -1.93 1.27
N GLN A 16 -38.71 -1.82 1.80
CA GLN A 16 -38.92 -1.52 3.22
C GLN A 16 -38.32 -2.68 4.04
N GLN A 17 -37.13 -2.45 4.59
CA GLN A 17 -36.47 -3.40 5.50
C GLN A 17 -37.22 -3.44 6.83
N HIS A 18 -37.58 -4.61 7.25
CA HIS A 18 -38.27 -4.84 8.52
C HIS A 18 -37.30 -5.44 9.52
N VAL A 19 -37.09 -4.77 10.65
CA VAL A 19 -36.28 -5.29 11.75
C VAL A 19 -37.01 -6.47 12.39
N LEU A 20 -36.31 -7.60 12.46
CA LEU A 20 -36.85 -8.83 13.07
C LEU A 20 -36.36 -8.98 14.51
N VAL A 21 -35.10 -8.67 14.76
CA VAL A 21 -34.46 -8.71 16.09
C VAL A 21 -33.30 -7.73 16.16
N GLN A 22 -33.12 -7.15 17.33
CA GLN A 22 -31.94 -6.34 17.65
C GLN A 22 -31.50 -6.72 19.05
N THR A 23 -30.26 -7.19 19.18
CA THR A 23 -29.69 -7.65 20.45
C THR A 23 -28.16 -7.77 20.32
N ASP A 24 -27.43 -7.54 21.42
CA ASP A 24 -25.97 -7.77 21.54
C ASP A 24 -25.14 -7.11 20.42
N GLY A 25 -25.55 -5.92 19.99
CA GLY A 25 -24.86 -5.21 18.91
C GLY A 25 -25.23 -5.70 17.51
N TRP A 26 -26.11 -6.66 17.36
CA TRP A 26 -26.58 -7.17 16.08
C TRP A 26 -28.02 -6.77 15.78
N THR A 27 -28.28 -6.52 14.52
CA THR A 27 -29.63 -6.32 13.97
C THR A 27 -29.85 -7.28 12.81
N VAL A 28 -30.95 -8.01 12.80
CA VAL A 28 -31.38 -8.80 11.66
C VAL A 28 -32.54 -8.10 11.02
N THR A 29 -32.43 -7.82 9.72
CA THR A 29 -33.52 -7.24 8.92
C THR A 29 -33.99 -8.19 7.85
N GLN A 30 -35.23 -8.04 7.42
CA GLN A 30 -35.79 -8.75 6.31
C GLN A 30 -36.25 -7.82 5.20
N ASP A 31 -35.88 -8.14 3.98
CA ASP A 31 -36.54 -7.64 2.77
C ASP A 31 -37.74 -8.52 2.48
N ARG A 32 -38.94 -8.05 2.82
CA ARG A 32 -40.18 -8.83 2.69
C ARG A 32 -40.49 -9.23 1.26
N GLY A 33 -40.19 -8.38 0.29
CA GLY A 33 -40.46 -8.65 -1.12
C GLY A 33 -39.56 -9.72 -1.72
N ALA A 34 -38.31 -9.75 -1.32
CA ALA A 34 -37.27 -10.64 -1.86
C ALA A 34 -36.97 -11.87 -1.00
N ARG A 35 -37.57 -12.00 0.19
CA ARG A 35 -37.32 -13.11 1.16
C ARG A 35 -35.83 -13.26 1.43
N ARG A 36 -35.19 -12.16 1.82
CA ARG A 36 -33.75 -12.09 2.13
C ARG A 36 -33.56 -11.49 3.50
N LEU A 37 -32.53 -11.96 4.18
CA LEU A 37 -32.13 -11.42 5.47
C LEU A 37 -30.79 -10.64 5.33
N THR A 38 -30.60 -9.67 6.22
CA THR A 38 -29.34 -8.93 6.33
C THR A 38 -28.92 -8.93 7.79
N LEU A 39 -27.67 -9.26 8.06
CA LEU A 39 -27.02 -9.19 9.37
C LEU A 39 -26.21 -7.89 9.44
N ILE A 40 -26.56 -7.06 10.40
CA ILE A 40 -25.93 -5.75 10.61
C ILE A 40 -25.35 -5.74 12.02
N HIS A 41 -24.10 -5.29 12.15
CA HIS A 41 -23.46 -5.07 13.44
C HIS A 41 -23.25 -3.57 13.67
N ASP A 42 -23.50 -3.10 14.89
CA ASP A 42 -23.54 -1.66 15.23
C ASP A 42 -22.24 -0.93 14.85
N GLN A 43 -21.08 -1.57 15.00
CA GLN A 43 -19.78 -0.99 14.66
C GLN A 43 -19.34 -1.26 13.21
N LEU A 44 -19.73 -2.39 12.65
CA LEU A 44 -19.27 -2.86 11.35
C LEU A 44 -20.24 -2.53 10.21
N GLY A 45 -21.48 -2.13 10.50
CA GLY A 45 -22.53 -2.02 9.51
C GLY A 45 -22.94 -3.39 8.96
N GLU A 46 -23.29 -3.47 7.69
CA GLU A 46 -23.68 -4.75 7.07
C GLU A 46 -22.48 -5.72 7.05
N VAL A 47 -22.67 -6.88 7.70
CA VAL A 47 -21.71 -7.99 7.71
C VAL A 47 -22.06 -9.03 6.65
N VAL A 48 -23.34 -9.41 6.57
CA VAL A 48 -23.88 -10.29 5.54
C VAL A 48 -25.16 -9.67 5.04
N ARG A 49 -25.31 -9.51 3.74
CA ARG A 49 -26.50 -8.92 3.14
C ARG A 49 -27.15 -9.84 2.12
N ARG A 50 -28.44 -9.64 1.91
CA ARG A 50 -29.26 -10.37 0.93
C ARG A 50 -29.17 -11.89 1.06
N MET A 51 -29.02 -12.37 2.30
CA MET A 51 -28.88 -13.78 2.64
C MET A 51 -30.12 -14.57 2.24
N ARG A 52 -29.91 -15.60 1.46
CA ARG A 52 -30.89 -16.60 1.05
C ARG A 52 -30.66 -17.90 1.78
N LEU A 53 -31.71 -18.51 2.25
CA LEU A 53 -31.69 -19.85 2.83
C LEU A 53 -31.91 -20.87 1.71
N VAL A 54 -31.08 -21.88 1.65
CA VAL A 54 -31.02 -22.85 0.55
C VAL A 54 -31.05 -24.27 1.12
N VAL A 55 -31.75 -25.18 0.49
CA VAL A 55 -31.76 -26.61 0.84
C VAL A 55 -31.59 -27.42 -0.44
N ASN A 56 -30.59 -28.32 -0.45
CA ASN A 56 -30.22 -29.14 -1.60
C ASN A 56 -30.05 -28.29 -2.89
N GLY A 57 -29.37 -27.14 -2.79
CA GLY A 57 -29.13 -26.23 -3.91
C GLY A 57 -30.34 -25.42 -4.38
N SER A 58 -31.50 -25.53 -3.73
CA SER A 58 -32.72 -24.79 -4.07
C SER A 58 -33.03 -23.74 -3.00
N PRO A 59 -33.15 -22.43 -3.36
CA PRO A 59 -33.57 -21.40 -2.43
C PRO A 59 -34.99 -21.66 -1.88
N LEU A 60 -35.23 -21.30 -0.61
CA LEU A 60 -36.54 -21.34 -0.01
C LEU A 60 -37.46 -20.27 -0.63
N THR A 61 -38.35 -20.69 -1.51
CA THR A 61 -39.27 -19.80 -2.25
C THR A 61 -40.68 -19.72 -1.64
N GLY A 62 -41.02 -20.66 -0.74
CA GLY A 62 -42.30 -20.65 -0.01
C GLY A 62 -42.41 -19.49 1.00
N GLU A 63 -43.58 -19.34 1.62
CA GLU A 63 -43.75 -18.38 2.71
C GLU A 63 -42.84 -18.76 3.90
N TRP A 64 -42.22 -17.75 4.50
CA TRP A 64 -41.43 -17.94 5.69
C TRP A 64 -42.23 -17.61 6.94
N ASN A 65 -42.32 -18.57 7.84
CA ASN A 65 -42.77 -18.34 9.19
C ASN A 65 -41.57 -18.00 10.07
N ILE A 66 -41.48 -16.74 10.48
CA ILE A 66 -40.36 -16.25 11.29
C ILE A 66 -40.88 -16.06 12.72
N VAL A 67 -40.26 -16.77 13.64
CA VAL A 67 -40.63 -16.74 15.06
C VAL A 67 -39.40 -16.40 15.89
N ARG A 68 -39.55 -15.45 16.79
CA ARG A 68 -38.52 -15.16 17.81
C ARG A 68 -38.72 -16.19 18.94
N LEU A 69 -37.72 -17.05 19.13
CA LEU A 69 -37.74 -18.09 20.15
C LEU A 69 -37.38 -17.55 21.55
N ASP A 70 -36.41 -16.65 21.57
CA ASP A 70 -35.92 -15.96 22.76
C ASP A 70 -35.31 -14.59 22.39
N PRO A 71 -34.77 -13.79 23.32
CA PRO A 71 -34.16 -12.47 22.99
C PRO A 71 -33.05 -12.49 21.94
N HIS A 72 -32.40 -13.62 21.75
CA HIS A 72 -31.22 -13.76 20.89
C HIS A 72 -31.45 -14.65 19.67
N THR A 73 -32.55 -15.42 19.60
CA THR A 73 -32.72 -16.47 18.62
C THR A 73 -33.97 -16.27 17.76
N LEU A 74 -33.77 -16.31 16.42
CA LEU A 74 -34.83 -16.37 15.42
C LEU A 74 -34.92 -17.77 14.83
N SER A 75 -36.13 -18.29 14.66
CA SER A 75 -36.40 -19.47 13.85
C SER A 75 -37.10 -19.06 12.55
N VAL A 76 -36.56 -19.50 11.42
CA VAL A 76 -37.13 -19.30 10.09
C VAL A 76 -37.54 -20.65 9.54
N ARG A 77 -38.82 -20.84 9.29
CA ARG A 77 -39.39 -22.07 8.79
C ARG A 77 -40.06 -21.86 7.44
N SER A 78 -39.94 -22.84 6.56
CA SER A 78 -40.64 -22.90 5.27
C SER A 78 -41.27 -24.28 5.11
N GLU A 79 -42.45 -24.31 4.50
CA GLU A 79 -43.14 -25.56 4.19
C GLU A 79 -42.82 -26.07 2.76
N ASN A 80 -42.26 -25.20 1.91
CA ASN A 80 -41.94 -25.57 0.52
C ASN A 80 -40.62 -24.93 0.03
N PRO A 81 -39.48 -25.66 0.00
CA PRO A 81 -39.31 -26.98 0.63
C PRO A 81 -39.42 -26.88 2.16
N LYS A 82 -39.75 -27.97 2.81
CA LYS A 82 -39.87 -28.02 4.28
C LYS A 82 -38.47 -27.91 4.87
N ALA A 83 -38.22 -26.84 5.60
CA ALA A 83 -36.96 -26.56 6.21
C ALA A 83 -37.11 -25.65 7.43
N ALA A 84 -36.17 -25.77 8.34
CA ALA A 84 -36.02 -24.90 9.51
C ALA A 84 -34.55 -24.45 9.68
N PHE A 85 -34.40 -23.14 9.84
CA PHE A 85 -33.10 -22.51 10.19
C PHE A 85 -33.28 -21.75 11.49
N GLU A 86 -32.22 -21.73 12.29
CA GLU A 86 -32.16 -20.88 13.48
C GLU A 86 -30.95 -19.94 13.36
N ILE A 87 -31.14 -18.71 13.78
CA ILE A 87 -30.12 -17.65 13.80
C ILE A 87 -30.02 -17.16 15.23
N SER A 88 -28.91 -17.44 15.88
CA SER A 88 -28.63 -17.00 17.27
C SER A 88 -27.56 -15.92 17.28
N LEU A 89 -27.83 -14.83 17.97
CA LEU A 89 -27.00 -13.62 18.01
C LEU A 89 -26.35 -13.48 19.39
N HIS A 90 -25.05 -13.37 19.40
CA HIS A 90 -24.24 -13.07 20.59
C HIS A 90 -23.20 -12.00 20.24
N SER A 91 -22.75 -11.21 21.19
CA SER A 91 -21.96 -10.00 20.94
C SER A 91 -20.77 -10.17 19.96
N ARG A 92 -20.18 -11.37 19.92
CA ARG A 92 -19.02 -11.67 19.04
C ARG A 92 -19.27 -12.82 18.08
N GLU A 93 -20.49 -13.31 17.99
CA GLU A 93 -20.78 -14.48 17.16
C GLU A 93 -22.23 -14.50 16.70
N VAL A 94 -22.42 -14.84 15.44
CA VAL A 94 -23.73 -15.21 14.90
C VAL A 94 -23.67 -16.69 14.53
N THR A 95 -24.47 -17.49 15.21
CA THR A 95 -24.60 -18.93 14.93
C THR A 95 -25.80 -19.19 14.03
N LEU A 96 -25.56 -19.93 12.98
CA LEU A 96 -26.57 -20.39 12.01
C LEU A 96 -26.69 -21.91 12.15
N SER A 97 -27.90 -22.41 12.39
CA SER A 97 -28.12 -23.86 12.49
C SER A 97 -29.30 -24.29 11.64
N SER A 98 -29.30 -25.56 11.24
CA SER A 98 -30.41 -26.17 10.54
C SER A 98 -30.44 -27.68 10.79
N THR A 99 -31.66 -28.21 10.94
CA THR A 99 -31.89 -29.67 10.99
C THR A 99 -32.14 -30.25 9.59
N SER A 100 -32.18 -29.41 8.56
CA SER A 100 -32.47 -29.84 7.19
C SER A 100 -31.17 -30.34 6.53
N TYR A 101 -31.23 -31.52 5.96
CA TYR A 101 -30.11 -32.07 5.20
C TYR A 101 -29.81 -31.21 3.97
N GLY A 102 -28.54 -30.95 3.68
CA GLY A 102 -28.09 -30.11 2.57
C GLY A 102 -28.47 -28.63 2.73
N ALA A 103 -28.65 -28.17 3.97
CA ALA A 103 -28.88 -26.76 4.26
C ALA A 103 -27.63 -25.93 3.99
N SER A 104 -27.81 -24.77 3.39
CA SER A 104 -26.75 -23.79 3.14
C SER A 104 -27.31 -22.36 3.07
N ILE A 105 -26.43 -21.40 3.09
CA ILE A 105 -26.72 -19.98 2.91
C ILE A 105 -25.95 -19.47 1.71
N GLU A 106 -26.65 -18.70 0.88
CA GLU A 106 -26.07 -17.88 -0.17
C GLU A 106 -26.30 -16.42 0.17
N ALA A 107 -25.26 -15.61 0.12
CA ALA A 107 -25.33 -14.21 0.51
C ALA A 107 -24.28 -13.36 -0.19
N GLU A 108 -24.37 -12.06 -0.02
CA GLU A 108 -23.34 -11.10 -0.36
C GLU A 108 -22.66 -10.60 0.93
N VAL A 109 -21.35 -10.44 0.88
CA VAL A 109 -20.56 -9.90 1.99
C VAL A 109 -19.91 -8.59 1.53
N PRO A 110 -20.23 -7.44 2.15
CA PRO A 110 -19.56 -6.19 1.84
C PRO A 110 -18.06 -6.25 2.14
N ALA A 111 -17.25 -5.98 1.14
CA ALA A 111 -15.81 -5.93 1.21
C ALA A 111 -15.26 -4.65 0.53
N PRO A 112 -15.61 -3.44 1.05
CA PRO A 112 -15.01 -2.20 0.57
C PRO A 112 -13.51 -2.19 0.90
N LEU A 113 -12.76 -1.20 0.42
CA LEU A 113 -11.31 -1.06 0.69
C LEU A 113 -10.95 -1.02 2.18
N SER A 114 -11.91 -0.69 3.06
CA SER A 114 -11.72 -0.77 4.51
C SER A 114 -11.79 -2.21 5.06
N ARG A 115 -12.31 -3.16 4.29
CA ARG A 115 -12.42 -4.58 4.66
C ARG A 115 -11.64 -5.44 3.70
N ILE A 116 -10.60 -6.03 4.22
CA ILE A 116 -9.63 -6.77 3.44
C ILE A 116 -9.91 -8.26 3.58
N PRO A 117 -10.10 -8.99 2.49
CA PRO A 117 -10.16 -10.45 2.53
C PRO A 117 -8.90 -11.02 3.15
N ALA A 118 -9.06 -11.98 4.07
CA ALA A 118 -7.96 -12.50 4.85
C ALA A 118 -8.10 -14.00 5.14
N ARG A 119 -6.97 -14.64 5.39
CA ARG A 119 -6.88 -15.83 6.21
C ARG A 119 -6.30 -15.40 7.53
N LEU A 120 -7.09 -15.48 8.58
CA LEU A 120 -6.67 -15.12 9.93
C LEU A 120 -5.82 -16.23 10.52
N LEU A 121 -4.96 -15.90 11.46
CA LEU A 121 -4.13 -16.85 12.18
C LEU A 121 -4.96 -17.94 12.83
N ASP A 122 -4.55 -19.18 12.63
CA ASP A 122 -5.08 -20.30 13.40
C ASP A 122 -4.83 -20.10 14.89
N ARG A 123 -5.81 -20.50 15.68
CA ARG A 123 -5.90 -20.23 17.12
C ARG A 123 -4.95 -21.07 17.98
N ASP A 124 -4.16 -21.96 17.42
CA ASP A 124 -3.22 -22.77 18.20
C ASP A 124 -2.04 -21.97 18.76
N GLY A 125 -2.23 -20.62 18.80
CA GLY A 125 -1.61 -19.77 19.80
C GLY A 125 -0.10 -19.68 19.72
N SER A 126 0.47 -19.85 18.55
CA SER A 126 1.86 -19.43 18.36
C SER A 126 1.91 -17.90 18.47
N PRO A 127 2.43 -17.34 19.56
CA PRO A 127 2.44 -15.92 19.72
C PRO A 127 3.21 -15.28 18.57
N VAL A 128 2.58 -14.32 17.93
CA VAL A 128 3.30 -13.39 17.06
C VAL A 128 4.19 -12.59 17.98
N VAL A 129 5.47 -12.86 17.94
CA VAL A 129 6.42 -12.13 18.76
C VAL A 129 7.03 -11.04 17.90
N TRP A 130 6.65 -9.81 18.18
CA TRP A 130 7.40 -8.66 17.75
C TRP A 130 8.74 -8.67 18.45
N GLN A 131 9.80 -9.03 17.74
CA GLN A 131 11.14 -8.68 18.18
C GLN A 131 11.41 -7.26 17.74
N GLY A 132 11.62 -6.38 18.66
CA GLY A 132 12.14 -5.15 18.20
C GLY A 132 12.05 -3.93 19.05
N THR A 133 11.53 -3.99 20.22
CA THR A 133 11.48 -2.77 21.02
C THR A 133 12.76 -2.47 21.79
N ALA A 134 13.55 -3.47 22.13
CA ALA A 134 14.78 -3.24 22.91
C ALA A 134 16.06 -3.72 22.22
N GLU A 135 15.97 -4.52 21.19
CA GLU A 135 17.12 -5.23 20.61
C GLU A 135 17.42 -4.89 19.16
N VAL A 136 16.78 -3.87 18.61
CA VAL A 136 17.17 -3.39 17.28
C VAL A 136 18.47 -2.61 17.39
N ALA A 137 19.47 -3.30 17.83
CA ALA A 137 20.84 -2.78 17.94
C ALA A 137 21.44 -2.42 16.58
N HIS A 138 20.74 -2.60 15.48
CA HIS A 138 21.25 -2.38 14.13
C HIS A 138 20.16 -1.83 13.19
N GLY A 139 19.43 -0.88 13.66
CA GLY A 139 18.99 0.29 12.95
C GLY A 139 18.06 0.19 11.80
N TYR A 140 17.39 -0.82 11.37
CA TYR A 140 16.39 -0.73 10.33
C TYR A 140 15.21 -1.65 10.62
N GLY A 141 14.11 -1.04 10.99
CA GLY A 141 12.82 -1.66 11.11
C GLY A 141 12.69 -2.69 12.23
N GLY A 142 11.71 -2.54 13.08
CA GLY A 142 11.27 -3.58 13.97
C GLY A 142 11.05 -4.87 13.18
N ARG A 143 11.65 -5.96 13.62
CA ARG A 143 11.51 -7.25 12.96
C ARG A 143 10.47 -8.07 13.67
N LEU A 144 9.60 -8.64 12.89
CA LEU A 144 8.87 -9.79 13.31
C LEU A 144 9.81 -10.98 13.29
N THR A 145 10.11 -11.59 14.40
CA THR A 145 10.83 -12.86 14.46
C THR A 145 9.99 -14.04 14.09
N ARG A 146 8.69 -13.91 14.30
CA ARG A 146 7.67 -14.64 13.57
C ARG A 146 6.83 -13.59 12.93
N GLN A 147 6.80 -13.61 11.64
CA GLN A 147 5.84 -12.79 10.96
C GLN A 147 4.48 -13.33 11.33
N PRO A 148 3.56 -12.43 11.71
CA PRO A 148 2.18 -12.83 11.72
C PRO A 148 1.94 -13.41 10.35
N SER A 149 1.10 -14.31 10.30
CA SER A 149 0.64 -15.01 9.15
C SER A 149 -0.08 -14.14 8.12
N PHE A 150 0.22 -12.91 8.04
CA PHE A 150 0.07 -12.14 6.83
C PHE A 150 1.09 -12.54 5.76
N LEU A 151 2.06 -13.34 6.14
CA LEU A 151 3.10 -13.76 5.25
C LEU A 151 3.13 -15.28 5.27
N PRO A 152 3.01 -15.95 4.13
CA PRO A 152 2.97 -17.40 4.08
C PRO A 152 4.32 -17.94 4.53
N GLN A 153 4.35 -18.41 5.74
CA GLN A 153 5.31 -19.46 6.09
C GLN A 153 4.67 -20.81 5.79
N SER A 154 4.92 -21.82 6.54
CA SER A 154 4.30 -23.13 6.37
C SER A 154 2.76 -23.11 6.45
N ASN A 155 2.16 -22.01 6.82
CA ASN A 155 0.73 -21.81 6.89
C ASN A 155 0.38 -20.49 6.23
N PRO A 156 -0.39 -20.50 5.15
CA PRO A 156 -0.60 -19.39 4.25
C PRO A 156 -1.64 -18.42 4.78
N ASP A 157 -1.38 -17.73 5.80
CA ASP A 157 -2.34 -16.91 6.46
C ASP A 157 -2.14 -15.48 6.10
N VAL A 158 -2.93 -14.94 5.23
CA VAL A 158 -2.54 -13.75 4.63
C VAL A 158 -3.69 -12.84 4.31
N MET A 159 -3.46 -11.56 4.44
CA MET A 159 -4.34 -10.59 3.85
C MET A 159 -4.10 -10.55 2.35
N TYR A 160 -5.12 -10.92 1.60
CA TYR A 160 -5.10 -10.80 0.17
C TYR A 160 -5.99 -9.65 -0.26
N LEU A 161 -5.56 -9.01 -1.29
CA LEU A 161 -6.41 -8.13 -2.04
C LEU A 161 -6.86 -8.73 -3.34
N SER A 162 -6.14 -9.70 -3.82
CA SER A 162 -6.66 -10.60 -4.81
C SER A 162 -7.61 -11.58 -4.19
N LEU A 163 -8.76 -11.70 -4.77
CA LEU A 163 -9.70 -12.76 -4.52
C LEU A 163 -9.39 -13.98 -5.37
N GLY A 164 -8.33 -13.90 -6.16
CA GLY A 164 -7.75 -15.02 -6.86
C GLY A 164 -7.21 -16.03 -5.86
N GLN A 165 -7.52 -17.26 -6.07
CA GLN A 165 -6.96 -18.31 -5.26
C GLN A 165 -5.53 -18.56 -5.69
N VAL A 166 -4.57 -18.29 -4.83
CA VAL A 166 -3.32 -19.02 -4.87
C VAL A 166 -3.67 -20.49 -4.63
N ALA A 167 -3.18 -21.38 -5.47
CA ALA A 167 -3.56 -22.78 -5.47
C ALA A 167 -3.70 -23.36 -4.05
N GLY A 168 -4.94 -23.73 -3.68
CA GLY A 168 -5.27 -24.31 -2.38
C GLY A 168 -5.61 -23.34 -1.25
N SER A 169 -5.57 -22.04 -1.44
CA SER A 169 -5.97 -21.08 -0.41
C SER A 169 -7.37 -20.56 -0.65
N GLN A 170 -8.25 -20.76 0.32
CA GLN A 170 -9.58 -20.15 0.33
C GLN A 170 -9.59 -19.08 1.39
N PHE A 171 -10.16 -17.91 1.06
CA PHE A 171 -10.46 -16.92 2.08
C PHE A 171 -11.56 -17.43 2.98
N HIS A 172 -11.41 -17.21 4.27
CA HIS A 172 -12.42 -17.53 5.25
C HIS A 172 -12.72 -16.35 6.19
N ALA A 173 -12.09 -15.20 5.94
CA ALA A 173 -12.24 -14.04 6.80
C ALA A 173 -12.11 -12.72 6.04
N LEU A 174 -12.56 -11.66 6.69
CA LEU A 174 -12.28 -10.27 6.36
C LEU A 174 -11.64 -9.59 7.55
N PHE A 175 -10.74 -8.65 7.30
CA PHE A 175 -10.23 -7.73 8.31
C PHE A 175 -10.79 -6.32 8.05
N ASP A 176 -11.54 -5.77 9.00
CA ASP A 176 -12.01 -4.39 8.97
C ASP A 176 -10.98 -3.48 9.64
N ARG A 177 -10.26 -2.68 8.83
CA ARG A 177 -9.17 -1.82 9.30
C ARG A 177 -9.66 -0.68 10.19
N GLY A 178 -10.89 -0.21 9.97
CA GLY A 178 -11.45 0.94 10.71
C GLY A 178 -11.80 0.62 12.14
N THR A 179 -12.08 -0.66 12.43
CA THR A 179 -12.47 -1.14 13.77
C THR A 179 -11.48 -2.11 14.40
N ASP A 180 -10.36 -2.40 13.73
CA ASP A 180 -9.40 -3.45 14.13
C ASP A 180 -10.10 -4.79 14.40
N THR A 181 -11.04 -5.18 13.54
CA THR A 181 -11.86 -6.37 13.77
C THR A 181 -11.71 -7.38 12.64
N GLY A 182 -11.32 -8.60 12.99
CA GLY A 182 -11.44 -9.76 12.11
C GLY A 182 -12.88 -10.27 12.06
N ILE A 183 -13.39 -10.59 10.87
CA ILE A 183 -14.70 -11.22 10.63
C ILE A 183 -14.41 -12.61 10.07
N GLU A 184 -14.52 -13.64 10.88
CA GLU A 184 -14.19 -15.01 10.53
C GLU A 184 -15.45 -15.78 10.14
N PHE A 185 -15.39 -16.48 9.02
CA PHE A 185 -16.41 -17.41 8.55
C PHE A 185 -16.01 -18.87 8.83
N PRO A 186 -16.93 -19.82 8.92
CA PRO A 186 -16.59 -21.24 9.09
C PRO A 186 -15.65 -21.75 7.99
N GLY A 187 -14.77 -22.71 8.30
CA GLY A 187 -13.74 -23.19 7.40
C GLY A 187 -14.23 -23.86 6.11
N ASP A 188 -15.50 -24.23 6.04
CA ASP A 188 -16.16 -24.74 4.84
C ASP A 188 -16.94 -23.66 4.06
N ALA A 189 -16.96 -22.42 4.57
CA ALA A 189 -17.49 -21.26 3.86
C ALA A 189 -16.62 -20.98 2.62
N ARG A 190 -17.29 -20.60 1.53
CA ARG A 190 -16.64 -20.15 0.30
C ARG A 190 -16.97 -18.69 0.08
N LEU A 191 -15.96 -17.87 0.11
CA LEU A 191 -16.01 -16.47 -0.32
C LEU A 191 -15.43 -16.38 -1.72
N THR A 192 -16.23 -15.95 -2.66
CA THR A 192 -15.80 -15.80 -4.05
C THR A 192 -16.02 -14.37 -4.51
N ARG A 193 -15.35 -14.00 -5.55
CA ARG A 193 -15.41 -12.70 -6.17
C ARG A 193 -16.81 -12.45 -6.73
N ASN A 194 -17.41 -11.30 -6.41
CA ASN A 194 -18.59 -10.85 -7.12
C ASN A 194 -18.20 -10.27 -8.49
N GLU A 195 -18.83 -10.78 -9.55
CA GLU A 195 -18.48 -10.40 -10.93
C GLU A 195 -18.93 -8.99 -11.33
N ARG A 196 -19.85 -8.40 -10.56
CA ARG A 196 -20.50 -7.14 -10.91
C ARG A 196 -20.11 -5.98 -10.02
N ASP A 197 -19.68 -6.27 -8.80
CA ASP A 197 -19.33 -5.25 -7.82
C ASP A 197 -18.04 -5.67 -7.07
N ALA A 198 -17.00 -4.92 -7.25
CA ALA A 198 -15.69 -5.16 -6.62
C ALA A 198 -15.71 -4.99 -5.09
N ASN A 199 -16.71 -4.29 -4.56
CA ASN A 199 -16.86 -4.12 -3.11
C ASN A 199 -17.70 -5.22 -2.45
N LEU A 200 -17.96 -6.32 -3.19
CA LEU A 200 -18.73 -7.45 -2.72
C LEU A 200 -18.02 -8.77 -2.93
N LEU A 201 -18.23 -9.67 -2.01
CA LEU A 201 -17.97 -11.09 -2.15
C LEU A 201 -19.29 -11.86 -2.16
N ASP A 202 -19.32 -12.95 -2.92
CA ASP A 202 -20.39 -13.92 -2.86
C ASP A 202 -20.03 -14.98 -1.81
N LEU A 203 -20.90 -15.18 -0.83
CA LEU A 203 -20.77 -16.17 0.23
C LEU A 203 -21.64 -17.39 -0.07
N SER A 204 -21.01 -18.56 -0.05
CA SER A 204 -21.71 -19.85 0.05
C SER A 204 -21.28 -20.52 1.34
N LEU A 205 -22.22 -20.72 2.27
CA LEU A 205 -21.94 -21.26 3.59
C LEU A 205 -22.80 -22.51 3.84
N PRO A 206 -22.23 -23.72 3.84
CA PRO A 206 -22.91 -24.93 4.29
C PRO A 206 -23.28 -24.83 5.77
N VAL A 207 -24.49 -25.26 6.12
CA VAL A 207 -24.97 -25.30 7.50
C VAL A 207 -25.13 -26.75 7.94
N HIS A 208 -23.99 -27.36 8.31
CA HIS A 208 -23.95 -28.72 8.85
C HIS A 208 -24.00 -28.69 10.38
N GLY A 209 -25.21 -28.74 10.97
CA GLY A 209 -25.37 -28.50 12.40
C GLY A 209 -25.28 -27.00 12.72
N ASN A 210 -24.15 -26.54 13.25
CA ASN A 210 -23.92 -25.14 13.57
C ASN A 210 -22.79 -24.56 12.73
N ALA A 211 -23.05 -23.41 12.10
CA ALA A 211 -22.05 -22.61 11.41
C ALA A 211 -21.95 -21.23 12.11
N ALA A 212 -20.78 -20.82 12.50
CA ALA A 212 -20.57 -19.59 13.28
C ALA A 212 -19.77 -18.55 12.50
N ILE A 213 -20.33 -17.35 12.36
CA ILE A 213 -19.61 -16.15 11.94
C ILE A 213 -19.12 -15.47 13.20
N ARG A 214 -17.81 -15.27 13.32
CA ARG A 214 -17.18 -14.76 14.53
C ARG A 214 -16.54 -13.40 14.31
N LEU A 215 -16.62 -12.55 15.34
CA LEU A 215 -15.89 -11.28 15.37
C LEU A 215 -14.69 -11.40 16.29
N LEU A 216 -13.53 -10.98 15.79
CA LEU A 216 -12.25 -10.93 16.51
C LEU A 216 -11.85 -9.47 16.67
N PRO A 217 -12.38 -8.77 17.69
CA PRO A 217 -12.04 -7.36 17.93
C PRO A 217 -10.60 -7.23 18.42
N ASP A 218 -10.02 -6.05 18.21
CA ASP A 218 -8.63 -5.74 18.56
C ASP A 218 -7.64 -6.74 17.92
N TYR A 219 -7.87 -7.09 16.66
CA TYR A 219 -7.13 -8.15 15.98
C TYR A 219 -5.63 -7.83 15.90
N PHE A 220 -5.27 -6.64 15.42
CA PHE A 220 -3.87 -6.22 15.37
C PHE A 220 -3.27 -6.09 16.77
N THR A 221 -3.97 -5.43 17.68
CA THR A 221 -3.42 -5.13 19.00
C THR A 221 -3.32 -6.34 19.90
N LYS A 222 -4.34 -7.21 19.93
CA LYS A 222 -4.40 -8.35 20.86
C LYS A 222 -4.01 -9.68 20.22
N THR A 223 -4.45 -9.95 19.00
CA THR A 223 -4.15 -11.23 18.34
C THR A 223 -2.76 -11.20 17.73
N LEU A 224 -2.40 -10.14 17.02
CA LEU A 224 -1.10 -10.00 16.39
C LEU A 224 -0.05 -9.37 17.30
N GLY A 225 -0.46 -8.71 18.36
CA GLY A 225 0.45 -8.04 19.30
C GLY A 225 1.19 -6.84 18.68
N VAL A 226 0.63 -6.22 17.63
CA VAL A 226 1.21 -5.00 17.05
C VAL A 226 1.08 -3.84 18.04
N PRO A 227 2.18 -3.34 18.59
CA PRO A 227 2.09 -2.27 19.55
C PRO A 227 1.55 -1.00 18.89
N PHE A 228 0.71 -0.27 19.61
CA PHE A 228 0.20 1.04 19.22
C PHE A 228 -0.56 1.08 17.90
N TYR A 229 -1.08 -0.06 17.43
CA TYR A 229 -1.88 -0.06 16.23
C TYR A 229 -2.98 1.01 16.30
N THR A 230 -3.01 1.86 15.29
CA THR A 230 -4.01 2.88 15.08
C THR A 230 -4.34 2.87 13.60
N PRO A 231 -5.61 2.73 13.22
CA PRO A 231 -6.01 2.82 11.82
C PRO A 231 -5.53 4.12 11.20
N MET A 232 -4.97 4.02 10.02
CA MET A 232 -4.48 5.19 9.28
C MET A 232 -5.64 6.14 8.94
N ASP A 233 -5.44 7.42 9.19
CA ASP A 233 -6.36 8.47 8.73
C ASP A 233 -5.97 8.93 7.33
N ASP A 234 -6.72 8.48 6.33
CA ASP A 234 -6.50 8.81 4.91
C ASP A 234 -7.30 10.03 4.42
N ARG A 235 -7.94 10.78 5.33
CA ARG A 235 -8.77 11.95 4.95
C ARG A 235 -7.95 13.12 4.45
N VAL A 236 -6.70 13.25 4.88
CA VAL A 236 -5.78 14.31 4.45
C VAL A 236 -4.88 13.83 3.32
N PHE A 237 -4.32 12.65 3.47
CA PHE A 237 -3.44 12.02 2.49
C PHE A 237 -4.11 10.74 2.00
N HIS A 238 -4.72 10.80 0.81
CA HIS A 238 -5.55 9.71 0.28
C HIS A 238 -4.75 8.59 -0.37
N ALA A 239 -3.50 8.84 -0.71
CA ALA A 239 -2.58 7.90 -1.31
C ALA A 239 -1.17 8.10 -0.76
N ALA A 240 -0.32 7.10 -0.95
CA ALA A 240 1.08 7.20 -0.60
C ALA A 240 1.79 8.30 -1.41
N PRO A 241 2.73 9.04 -0.83
CA PRO A 241 3.35 10.20 -1.47
C PRO A 241 4.26 9.82 -2.62
N MET A 242 4.38 10.73 -3.58
CA MET A 242 5.42 10.71 -4.60
C MET A 242 6.46 11.75 -4.24
N VAL A 243 7.65 11.28 -3.92
CA VAL A 243 8.74 12.12 -3.38
C VAL A 243 9.96 11.99 -4.25
N TRP A 244 10.58 13.09 -4.60
CA TRP A 244 11.95 13.14 -5.09
C TRP A 244 12.85 13.55 -3.93
N SER A 245 13.90 12.77 -3.68
CA SER A 245 14.92 13.04 -2.66
C SER A 245 16.24 13.34 -3.32
N SER A 246 17.00 14.27 -2.75
CA SER A 246 18.32 14.63 -3.25
C SER A 246 19.42 13.62 -2.86
N TRP A 247 19.15 12.68 -1.93
CA TRP A 247 20.18 11.86 -1.31
C TRP A 247 21.01 11.06 -2.32
N THR A 248 20.49 10.03 -2.91
CA THR A 248 21.27 9.09 -3.72
C THR A 248 21.87 9.67 -4.99
N SER A 249 21.37 10.81 -5.48
CA SER A 249 21.94 11.50 -6.63
C SER A 249 23.05 12.49 -6.30
N TYR A 250 23.04 13.06 -5.10
CA TYR A 250 23.98 14.16 -4.75
C TYR A 250 24.70 13.95 -3.43
N TYR A 251 24.16 13.13 -2.54
CA TYR A 251 24.62 12.96 -1.15
C TYR A 251 24.79 14.33 -0.46
N GLU A 252 25.72 14.45 0.46
CA GLU A 252 26.01 15.68 1.21
C GLU A 252 26.49 16.85 0.34
N ASP A 253 26.80 16.61 -0.94
CA ASP A 253 27.28 17.66 -1.86
C ASP A 253 26.15 18.43 -2.57
N VAL A 254 24.91 18.14 -2.26
CA VAL A 254 23.73 18.80 -2.83
C VAL A 254 23.81 20.32 -2.70
N THR A 255 23.37 21.01 -3.76
CA THR A 255 23.29 22.47 -3.81
C THR A 255 21.87 22.97 -4.08
N GLU A 256 21.61 24.21 -3.77
CA GLU A 256 20.35 24.90 -4.10
C GLU A 256 20.04 24.80 -5.60
N GLN A 257 21.08 24.90 -6.45
CA GLN A 257 20.92 24.76 -7.90
C GLN A 257 20.48 23.36 -8.32
N ASP A 258 20.98 22.32 -7.65
CA ASP A 258 20.56 20.93 -7.94
C ASP A 258 19.09 20.73 -7.59
N VAL A 259 18.68 21.19 -6.40
CA VAL A 259 17.29 21.10 -5.98
C VAL A 259 16.35 21.87 -6.92
N THR A 260 16.71 23.10 -7.27
CA THR A 260 15.86 23.95 -8.14
C THR A 260 15.75 23.41 -9.56
N LYS A 261 16.82 22.88 -10.15
CA LYS A 261 16.80 22.22 -11.47
C LYS A 261 15.86 21.01 -11.50
N ASN A 262 15.95 20.16 -10.46
CA ASN A 262 15.07 19.01 -10.37
C ASN A 262 13.61 19.42 -10.12
N ALA A 263 13.38 20.43 -9.28
CA ALA A 263 12.04 20.97 -9.02
C ALA A 263 11.39 21.55 -10.29
N ASP A 264 12.14 22.31 -11.08
CA ASP A 264 11.68 22.84 -12.36
C ASP A 264 11.27 21.73 -13.32
N TRP A 265 12.14 20.74 -13.48
CA TRP A 265 11.89 19.61 -14.36
C TRP A 265 10.68 18.77 -13.90
N LEU A 266 10.58 18.49 -12.60
CA LEU A 266 9.46 17.75 -12.01
C LEU A 266 8.13 18.48 -12.20
N ALA A 267 8.14 19.81 -12.04
CA ALA A 267 6.96 20.63 -12.25
C ALA A 267 6.46 20.56 -13.70
N ASP A 268 7.37 20.57 -14.66
CA ASP A 268 7.04 20.56 -16.08
C ASP A 268 6.63 19.18 -16.58
N HIS A 269 7.26 18.09 -16.09
CA HIS A 269 7.14 16.76 -16.69
C HIS A 269 6.30 15.77 -15.88
N LEU A 270 6.28 15.86 -14.54
CA LEU A 270 5.61 14.87 -13.69
C LEU A 270 4.46 15.41 -12.84
N LYS A 271 4.49 16.68 -12.47
CA LYS A 271 3.37 17.30 -11.75
C LYS A 271 2.03 17.19 -12.50
N PRO A 272 1.95 17.34 -13.82
CA PRO A 272 0.69 17.11 -14.56
C PRO A 272 0.14 15.68 -14.40
N TYR A 273 1.00 14.74 -14.01
CA TYR A 273 0.66 13.35 -13.75
C TYR A 273 0.40 13.05 -12.28
N GLY A 274 0.50 14.07 -11.41
CA GLY A 274 0.17 13.98 -9.98
C GLY A 274 1.36 13.95 -9.04
N PHE A 275 2.58 14.17 -9.52
CA PHE A 275 3.78 14.25 -8.66
C PHE A 275 3.70 15.42 -7.67
N GLU A 276 4.20 15.23 -6.42
CA GLU A 276 3.91 16.14 -5.32
C GLU A 276 5.11 16.75 -4.62
N TYR A 277 6.11 15.97 -4.16
CA TYR A 277 7.08 16.42 -3.17
C TYR A 277 8.51 16.50 -3.69
N VAL A 278 9.20 17.60 -3.37
CA VAL A 278 10.64 17.76 -3.56
C VAL A 278 11.28 17.88 -2.19
N GLN A 279 12.03 16.87 -1.79
CA GLN A 279 12.69 16.76 -0.51
C GLN A 279 14.18 17.07 -0.65
N LEU A 280 14.66 18.02 0.14
CA LEU A 280 16.06 18.23 0.39
C LEU A 280 16.52 17.28 1.50
N ASP A 281 17.45 16.42 1.19
CA ASP A 281 18.08 15.48 2.12
C ASP A 281 19.32 16.09 2.79
N ASP A 282 20.11 15.30 3.52
CA ASP A 282 21.29 15.72 4.24
C ASP A 282 22.27 16.53 3.37
N GLY A 283 22.99 17.45 4.00
CA GLY A 283 24.05 18.25 3.38
C GLY A 283 23.84 19.77 3.43
N TYR A 284 22.77 20.27 4.00
CA TYR A 284 22.42 21.69 3.93
C TYR A 284 22.86 22.53 5.15
N ASP A 285 23.08 21.94 6.34
CA ASP A 285 23.15 22.69 7.61
C ASP A 285 24.33 22.33 8.53
N ARG A 286 25.34 21.59 8.05
CA ARG A 286 26.45 21.13 8.89
C ARG A 286 27.41 22.24 9.28
N ASP A 287 27.79 22.28 10.57
CA ASP A 287 28.83 23.16 11.10
C ASP A 287 30.23 22.71 10.67
N GLU A 288 31.29 23.46 11.14
CA GLU A 288 32.70 23.14 10.85
C GLU A 288 33.15 21.76 11.40
N LYS A 289 32.39 21.20 12.34
CA LYS A 289 32.65 19.85 12.91
C LYS A 289 31.83 18.76 12.22
N GLY A 290 31.03 19.11 11.22
CA GLY A 290 30.14 18.20 10.56
C GLY A 290 28.88 17.85 11.39
N GLN A 291 28.53 18.70 12.37
CA GLN A 291 27.37 18.50 13.26
C GLN A 291 26.18 19.34 12.80
N HIS A 292 24.99 18.82 13.02
CA HIS A 292 23.74 19.47 12.61
C HIS A 292 23.28 20.54 13.59
N THR A 293 22.83 21.64 13.04
CA THR A 293 22.30 22.79 13.76
C THR A 293 20.90 23.22 13.30
N TRP A 294 20.36 22.56 12.29
CA TRP A 294 19.02 22.69 11.69
C TRP A 294 18.59 24.12 11.39
N ILE A 295 18.29 24.93 12.43
CA ILE A 295 17.75 26.28 12.32
C ILE A 295 18.78 27.39 12.49
N ASP A 296 20.01 27.09 12.94
CA ASP A 296 21.00 28.12 13.28
C ASP A 296 21.89 28.56 12.13
N GLY A 297 21.90 27.81 11.06
CA GLY A 297 22.67 28.21 9.90
C GLY A 297 22.81 27.19 8.80
N TRP A 298 22.21 27.46 7.68
CA TRP A 298 22.42 26.70 6.46
C TRP A 298 23.76 27.09 5.78
N ASN A 299 24.32 26.18 5.05
CA ASN A 299 25.54 26.40 4.28
C ASN A 299 25.32 27.47 3.19
N LYS A 300 25.78 28.69 3.43
CA LYS A 300 25.51 29.86 2.55
C LYS A 300 26.22 29.77 1.19
N GLN A 301 27.23 28.93 1.04
CA GLN A 301 27.88 28.72 -0.25
C GLN A 301 27.03 27.83 -1.16
N ARG A 302 26.43 26.80 -0.59
CA ARG A 302 25.60 25.85 -1.33
C ARG A 302 24.15 26.28 -1.39
N PHE A 303 23.65 26.96 -0.37
CA PHE A 303 22.27 27.45 -0.24
C PHE A 303 22.26 28.97 0.04
N PRO A 304 22.64 29.81 -0.93
CA PRO A 304 22.83 31.23 -0.72
C PRO A 304 21.57 32.01 -0.31
N HIS A 305 20.40 31.54 -0.74
CA HIS A 305 19.12 32.22 -0.44
C HIS A 305 18.45 31.68 0.85
N GLY A 306 18.90 30.53 1.37
CA GLY A 306 18.42 29.94 2.60
C GLY A 306 17.08 29.20 2.51
N PRO A 307 16.59 28.66 3.67
CA PRO A 307 15.50 27.70 3.70
C PRO A 307 14.15 28.27 3.24
N GLU A 308 13.76 29.46 3.72
CA GLU A 308 12.48 30.07 3.35
C GLU A 308 12.36 30.33 1.85
N TRP A 309 13.46 30.76 1.24
CA TRP A 309 13.46 31.00 -0.19
C TRP A 309 13.32 29.70 -0.96
N LEU A 310 14.04 28.65 -0.56
CA LEU A 310 14.00 27.35 -1.23
C LEU A 310 12.61 26.73 -1.14
N ALA A 311 12.02 26.69 0.06
CA ALA A 311 10.67 26.18 0.25
C ALA A 311 9.65 26.96 -0.60
N ARG A 312 9.75 28.30 -0.63
CA ARG A 312 8.91 29.16 -1.45
C ARG A 312 9.14 28.94 -2.94
N TYR A 313 10.37 28.72 -3.37
CA TYR A 313 10.70 28.42 -4.77
C TYR A 313 10.01 27.12 -5.22
N ILE A 314 10.18 26.03 -4.49
CA ILE A 314 9.53 24.75 -4.78
C ILE A 314 8.00 24.91 -4.84
N ARG A 315 7.42 25.60 -3.86
CA ARG A 315 5.97 25.88 -3.82
C ARG A 315 5.50 26.74 -4.98
N SER A 316 6.33 27.67 -5.47
CA SER A 316 6.01 28.49 -6.65
C SER A 316 5.85 27.68 -7.93
N LYS A 317 6.46 26.47 -7.98
CA LYS A 317 6.29 25.49 -9.06
C LYS A 317 5.03 24.63 -8.88
N GLY A 318 4.29 24.85 -7.77
CA GLY A 318 3.11 24.10 -7.40
C GLY A 318 3.43 22.69 -6.89
N LEU A 319 4.64 22.48 -6.43
CA LEU A 319 5.11 21.31 -5.70
C LEU A 319 5.14 21.62 -4.19
N ARG A 320 5.33 20.60 -3.37
CA ARG A 320 5.47 20.73 -1.92
C ARG A 320 6.92 20.53 -1.53
N ALA A 321 7.41 21.34 -0.57
CA ALA A 321 8.79 21.29 -0.11
C ALA A 321 8.94 20.30 1.05
N GLY A 322 9.94 19.43 0.98
CA GLY A 322 10.30 18.48 2.03
C GLY A 322 11.71 18.71 2.56
N LEU A 323 11.94 18.31 3.80
CA LEU A 323 13.20 18.42 4.48
C LEU A 323 13.51 17.14 5.28
N TRP A 324 14.75 16.68 5.19
CA TRP A 324 15.32 15.63 6.02
C TRP A 324 15.92 16.24 7.29
N LEU A 325 15.82 15.55 8.41
CA LEU A 325 16.50 15.92 9.65
C LEU A 325 16.60 14.72 10.63
N VAL A 326 17.50 14.85 11.60
CA VAL A 326 17.61 13.96 12.78
C VAL A 326 17.11 14.73 14.00
N PRO A 327 15.80 14.70 14.27
CA PRO A 327 15.20 15.66 15.19
C PRO A 327 15.60 15.49 16.66
N ASN A 328 16.12 14.30 17.03
CA ASN A 328 16.62 14.01 18.38
C ASN A 328 18.10 14.36 18.58
N ALA A 329 18.74 15.04 17.62
CA ALA A 329 20.13 15.47 17.72
C ALA A 329 20.28 16.93 17.31
N TYR A 330 21.08 17.68 18.05
CA TYR A 330 21.28 19.11 17.82
C TYR A 330 22.59 19.60 18.45
N ALA A 331 23.43 20.30 17.71
CA ALA A 331 24.72 20.76 18.22
C ALA A 331 24.69 22.18 18.79
N GLY A 332 23.69 22.99 18.43
CA GLY A 332 23.68 24.42 18.72
C GLY A 332 23.58 24.79 20.21
N ALA A 333 23.03 23.89 21.05
CA ALA A 333 22.82 24.15 22.47
C ALA A 333 23.84 23.50 23.41
N VAL A 334 24.82 22.74 22.91
CA VAL A 334 25.78 21.96 23.75
C VAL A 334 26.51 22.84 24.78
N LYS A 335 26.87 24.05 24.40
CA LYS A 335 27.60 24.96 25.27
C LYS A 335 26.73 25.61 26.35
N ASP A 336 25.50 25.98 25.98
CA ASP A 336 24.62 26.77 26.83
C ASP A 336 23.67 25.91 27.67
N HIS A 337 23.36 24.70 27.19
CA HIS A 337 22.48 23.72 27.82
C HIS A 337 23.09 22.34 27.83
N PRO A 338 24.20 22.09 28.55
CA PRO A 338 24.82 20.78 28.61
C PRO A 338 23.92 19.71 29.24
N ASP A 339 22.94 20.09 30.02
CA ASP A 339 21.91 19.26 30.66
C ASP A 339 20.83 18.75 29.68
N TRP A 340 20.86 19.14 28.42
CA TRP A 340 19.92 18.69 27.40
C TRP A 340 20.35 17.40 26.71
N TYR A 341 21.55 16.88 27.01
CA TYR A 341 22.17 15.84 26.20
C TYR A 341 22.30 14.50 26.92
N VAL A 342 22.19 13.45 26.14
CA VAL A 342 22.36 12.08 26.60
C VAL A 342 23.86 11.77 26.70
N HIS A 343 24.24 11.14 27.82
CA HIS A 343 25.61 10.73 28.10
C HIS A 343 25.72 9.21 28.26
N ASP A 344 26.88 8.68 27.97
CA ASP A 344 27.26 7.33 28.35
C ASP A 344 27.76 7.27 29.80
N ARG A 345 28.07 6.05 30.28
CA ARG A 345 28.55 5.84 31.66
C ARG A 345 29.91 6.45 31.96
N ASP A 346 30.64 6.82 30.93
CA ASP A 346 31.95 7.53 31.07
C ASP A 346 31.75 9.06 31.01
N GLY A 347 30.53 9.53 30.95
CA GLY A 347 30.17 10.95 30.87
C GLY A 347 30.40 11.58 29.49
N LYS A 348 30.58 10.78 28.43
CA LYS A 348 30.70 11.28 27.06
C LYS A 348 29.36 11.46 26.41
N LEU A 349 29.22 12.48 25.58
CA LEU A 349 28.03 12.69 24.77
C LEU A 349 27.78 11.50 23.84
N ILE A 350 26.55 11.03 23.83
CA ILE A 350 26.08 10.10 22.80
C ILE A 350 25.77 10.89 21.54
N LEU A 351 26.26 10.39 20.42
CA LEU A 351 26.06 11.05 19.11
C LEU A 351 25.12 10.23 18.23
N ASP A 352 24.26 10.96 17.52
CA ASP A 352 23.46 10.45 16.40
C ASP A 352 23.81 11.26 15.15
N TYR A 353 24.14 10.59 14.05
CA TYR A 353 24.69 11.25 12.84
C TYR A 353 25.79 12.30 13.16
N SER A 354 26.76 11.90 13.97
CA SER A 354 27.87 12.74 14.46
C SER A 354 27.44 13.94 15.32
N THR A 355 26.17 14.08 15.66
CA THR A 355 25.58 15.21 16.37
C THR A 355 25.12 14.77 17.77
N PRO A 356 25.32 15.57 18.81
CA PRO A 356 24.91 15.24 20.17
C PRO A 356 23.42 14.95 20.28
N ALA A 357 23.09 13.79 20.86
CA ALA A 357 21.71 13.37 21.05
C ALA A 357 21.04 14.06 22.22
N LEU A 358 19.80 14.50 22.04
CA LEU A 358 19.00 15.21 23.02
C LEU A 358 18.31 14.26 24.01
N ASP A 359 18.27 14.65 25.27
CA ASP A 359 17.52 13.95 26.32
C ASP A 359 16.04 14.41 26.33
N SER A 360 15.20 13.70 25.62
CA SER A 360 13.75 14.00 25.57
C SER A 360 13.00 13.77 26.87
N THR A 361 13.64 13.20 27.90
CA THR A 361 13.07 13.17 29.26
C THR A 361 13.12 14.55 29.94
N ASN A 362 13.90 15.50 29.38
CA ASN A 362 13.97 16.87 29.84
C ASN A 362 12.86 17.71 29.15
N PRO A 363 11.92 18.30 29.91
CA PRO A 363 10.86 19.12 29.35
C PRO A 363 11.35 20.33 28.53
N ALA A 364 12.54 20.84 28.81
CA ALA A 364 13.11 21.96 28.04
C ALA A 364 13.49 21.51 26.63
N VAL A 365 13.93 20.25 26.46
CA VAL A 365 14.21 19.67 25.14
C VAL A 365 12.90 19.54 24.34
N LEU A 366 11.80 19.11 24.94
CA LEU A 366 10.50 19.05 24.26
C LEU A 366 10.00 20.45 23.81
N GLN A 367 10.28 21.49 24.61
CA GLN A 367 9.97 22.87 24.21
C GLN A 367 10.87 23.36 23.08
N PHE A 368 12.15 22.97 23.08
CA PHE A 368 13.06 23.25 21.98
C PHE A 368 12.61 22.56 20.70
N GLU A 369 12.26 21.29 20.74
CA GLU A 369 11.75 20.55 19.58
C GLU A 369 10.47 21.18 19.03
N LYS A 370 9.57 21.62 19.91
CA LYS A 370 8.39 22.40 19.47
C LYS A 370 8.82 23.65 18.70
N HIS A 371 9.75 24.45 19.25
CA HIS A 371 10.27 25.63 18.58
C HIS A 371 10.97 25.32 17.26
N LEU A 372 11.73 24.22 17.21
CA LEU A 372 12.37 23.73 15.99
C LEU A 372 11.32 23.54 14.88
N PHE A 373 10.26 22.78 15.17
CA PHE A 373 9.23 22.48 14.18
C PHE A 373 8.32 23.67 13.86
N GLU A 374 8.06 24.57 14.80
CA GLU A 374 7.41 25.86 14.50
C GLU A 374 8.23 26.70 13.52
N THR A 375 9.56 26.68 13.65
CA THR A 375 10.46 27.40 12.76
C THR A 375 10.49 26.79 11.36
N LEU A 376 10.66 25.47 11.28
CA LEU A 376 10.68 24.74 10.01
C LEU A 376 9.36 24.86 9.24
N ASP A 377 8.23 24.76 9.95
CA ASP A 377 6.89 24.97 9.37
C ASP A 377 6.72 26.42 8.90
N GLY A 378 7.20 27.38 9.69
CA GLY A 378 7.21 28.81 9.34
C GLY A 378 8.01 29.12 8.08
N TRP A 379 9.06 28.35 7.78
CA TRP A 379 9.80 28.45 6.51
C TRP A 379 9.03 27.91 5.32
N GLY A 380 7.98 27.11 5.55
CA GLY A 380 7.06 26.62 4.52
C GLY A 380 7.34 25.21 4.02
N PHE A 381 7.99 24.38 4.80
CA PHE A 381 8.10 22.95 4.50
C PHE A 381 6.80 22.21 4.82
N ASP A 382 6.45 21.23 3.98
CA ASP A 382 5.20 20.47 4.05
C ASP A 382 5.44 19.00 4.37
N TYR A 383 6.68 18.53 4.23
CA TYR A 383 7.09 17.13 4.38
C TYR A 383 8.38 17.06 5.20
N TYR A 384 8.41 16.15 6.16
CA TYR A 384 9.54 15.96 7.06
C TYR A 384 9.95 14.49 7.09
N LYS A 385 11.17 14.18 6.68
CA LYS A 385 11.79 12.87 6.83
C LYS A 385 12.63 12.89 8.10
N PHE A 386 12.24 12.08 9.09
CA PHE A 386 12.97 11.90 10.34
C PHE A 386 13.90 10.71 10.19
N ASP A 387 15.19 10.97 10.30
CA ASP A 387 16.24 9.96 10.28
C ASP A 387 16.91 9.85 11.64
N GLY A 388 17.83 8.90 11.77
CA GLY A 388 18.52 8.68 13.02
C GLY A 388 17.62 8.08 14.07
N GLU A 389 17.29 8.84 15.10
CA GLU A 389 16.47 8.39 16.23
C GLU A 389 16.95 7.09 16.88
N HIS A 390 18.17 6.67 16.52
CA HIS A 390 18.82 5.48 17.05
C HIS A 390 19.12 5.58 18.54
N ALA A 391 19.08 6.79 19.09
CA ALA A 391 19.45 7.04 20.46
C ALA A 391 18.65 6.19 21.44
N PHE A 392 17.36 6.02 21.20
CA PHE A 392 16.52 5.19 22.07
C PHE A 392 16.62 3.70 21.82
N ALA A 393 16.79 3.27 20.56
CA ALA A 393 16.87 1.84 20.23
C ALA A 393 18.32 1.33 20.19
N LYS A 394 19.19 2.08 19.52
CA LYS A 394 20.60 1.67 19.32
C LYS A 394 21.47 1.97 20.53
N TYR A 395 21.23 3.09 21.20
CA TYR A 395 22.07 3.58 22.28
C TYR A 395 21.50 3.39 23.68
N VAL A 396 20.26 2.92 23.81
CA VAL A 396 19.68 2.63 25.11
C VAL A 396 20.60 1.82 26.04
N PRO A 397 21.28 0.76 25.57
CA PRO A 397 22.23 0.03 26.44
C PRO A 397 23.47 0.83 26.81
N ALA A 398 23.84 1.84 26.04
CA ALA A 398 25.02 2.68 26.29
C ALA A 398 24.67 3.93 27.13
N VAL A 399 23.39 4.30 27.19
CA VAL A 399 22.93 5.47 27.95
C VAL A 399 23.14 5.28 29.43
N ASP A 400 23.76 6.26 30.09
CA ASP A 400 23.71 6.35 31.54
C ASP A 400 22.35 6.87 31.99
N ARG A 401 21.46 5.97 32.37
CA ARG A 401 20.13 6.34 32.83
C ARG A 401 20.13 7.26 34.05
N ALA A 402 21.14 7.14 34.91
CA ALA A 402 21.24 8.01 36.06
C ALA A 402 21.56 9.47 35.69
N ALA A 403 22.11 9.69 34.50
CA ALA A 403 22.42 11.02 33.96
C ALA A 403 21.25 11.64 33.19
N LEU A 404 20.18 10.89 32.91
CA LEU A 404 18.98 11.46 32.28
C LEU A 404 18.29 12.42 33.22
N HIS A 405 17.61 13.42 32.70
CA HIS A 405 16.79 14.34 33.48
C HIS A 405 15.70 13.59 34.27
N ASN A 406 15.11 12.54 33.71
CA ASN A 406 14.25 11.60 34.38
C ASN A 406 14.80 10.17 34.26
N PRO A 407 15.57 9.68 35.28
CA PRO A 407 16.17 8.34 35.20
C PRO A 407 15.13 7.19 35.19
N ASP A 408 13.94 7.43 35.68
CA ASP A 408 12.87 6.43 35.77
C ASP A 408 11.92 6.45 34.60
N ALA A 409 12.17 7.27 33.56
CA ALA A 409 11.31 7.39 32.41
C ALA A 409 11.14 6.05 31.68
N ASP A 410 9.90 5.74 31.28
CA ASP A 410 9.64 4.75 30.23
C ASP A 410 10.05 5.37 28.88
N LEU A 411 11.15 4.90 28.32
CA LEU A 411 11.74 5.49 27.13
C LEU A 411 10.85 5.34 25.89
N VAL A 412 10.03 4.28 25.79
CA VAL A 412 9.07 4.13 24.69
C VAL A 412 7.93 5.14 24.84
N ALA A 413 7.38 5.27 26.04
CA ALA A 413 6.36 6.28 26.32
C ALA A 413 6.90 7.70 26.09
N ASN A 414 8.12 7.98 26.52
CA ASN A 414 8.79 9.26 26.31
C ASN A 414 9.03 9.56 24.83
N TYR A 415 9.50 8.58 24.05
CA TYR A 415 9.64 8.71 22.60
C TYR A 415 8.30 9.07 21.94
N ARG A 416 7.24 8.39 22.30
CA ARG A 416 5.90 8.67 21.76
C ARG A 416 5.36 10.04 22.21
N GLU A 417 5.66 10.48 23.43
CA GLU A 417 5.32 11.82 23.89
C GLU A 417 6.03 12.89 23.06
N ARG A 418 7.30 12.69 22.76
CA ARG A 418 8.06 13.55 21.86
C ARG A 418 7.42 13.62 20.47
N LEU A 419 7.10 12.47 19.86
CA LEU A 419 6.42 12.43 18.56
C LEU A 419 5.06 13.12 18.62
N ARG A 420 4.35 13.02 19.74
CA ARG A 420 3.08 13.71 19.94
C ARG A 420 3.27 15.24 19.93
N VAL A 421 4.26 15.75 20.66
CA VAL A 421 4.60 17.19 20.68
C VAL A 421 4.88 17.68 19.26
N ILE A 422 5.68 16.94 18.49
CA ILE A 422 6.00 17.29 17.10
C ILE A 422 4.74 17.27 16.22
N ARG A 423 3.93 16.20 16.30
CA ARG A 423 2.71 16.08 15.50
C ARG A 423 1.68 17.17 15.83
N ASP A 424 1.50 17.47 17.12
CA ASP A 424 0.60 18.53 17.57
C ASP A 424 1.06 19.91 17.08
N THR A 425 2.38 20.14 17.00
CA THR A 425 2.97 21.37 16.48
C THR A 425 2.74 21.53 14.98
N LEU A 426 3.01 20.50 14.22
CA LEU A 426 2.89 20.48 12.75
C LEU A 426 1.43 20.36 12.27
N GLY A 427 0.55 19.79 13.10
CA GLY A 427 -0.82 19.52 12.75
C GLY A 427 -0.98 18.39 11.71
N PRO A 428 -2.23 18.07 11.30
CA PRO A 428 -2.53 16.93 10.45
C PRO A 428 -2.15 17.12 8.96
N ASN A 429 -1.91 18.36 8.51
CA ASN A 429 -1.68 18.70 7.11
C ASN A 429 -0.20 18.60 6.68
N ARG A 430 0.69 18.26 7.59
CA ARG A 430 2.11 18.02 7.30
C ARG A 430 2.39 16.54 7.25
N PHE A 431 3.09 16.13 6.21
CA PHE A 431 3.49 14.74 6.05
C PHE A 431 4.75 14.47 6.87
N ILE A 432 4.73 13.45 7.69
CA ILE A 432 5.91 13.00 8.46
C ILE A 432 6.24 11.58 8.03
N GLU A 433 7.45 11.40 7.56
CA GLU A 433 8.07 10.10 7.31
C GLU A 433 9.04 9.75 8.43
N GLY A 434 8.88 8.57 9.02
CA GLY A 434 9.87 8.01 9.92
C GLY A 434 10.88 7.18 9.15
N CYS A 435 12.11 7.64 8.99
CA CYS A 435 13.21 6.85 8.48
C CYS A 435 13.83 6.11 9.66
N PRO A 436 13.80 4.79 9.69
CA PRO A 436 13.62 3.99 10.87
C PRO A 436 14.81 3.96 11.78
N ALA A 437 14.73 4.74 12.74
CA ALA A 437 15.45 4.43 13.91
C ALA A 437 14.72 3.40 14.73
N GLY A 438 15.28 2.28 14.81
CA GLY A 438 15.08 1.36 15.88
C GLY A 438 13.68 0.76 16.13
N THR A 439 12.60 1.48 15.99
CA THR A 439 11.27 0.93 16.22
C THR A 439 10.18 1.70 15.46
N PRO A 440 10.05 1.49 14.15
CA PRO A 440 9.04 2.16 13.34
C PRO A 440 7.62 1.98 13.89
N LEU A 441 7.36 0.88 14.54
CA LEU A 441 6.05 0.61 15.17
C LEU A 441 5.74 1.56 16.33
N ASN A 442 6.75 2.07 17.02
CA ASN A 442 6.55 3.06 18.06
C ASN A 442 6.06 4.40 17.50
N GLY A 443 6.24 4.63 16.21
CA GLY A 443 5.76 5.80 15.48
C GLY A 443 4.33 5.68 14.94
N ILE A 444 3.69 4.50 15.02
CA ILE A 444 2.30 4.32 14.58
C ILE A 444 1.37 5.32 15.28
N GLY A 445 0.55 6.02 14.48
CA GLY A 445 -0.34 7.09 14.94
C GLY A 445 0.27 8.49 14.86
N PHE A 446 1.58 8.61 14.63
CA PHE A 446 2.28 9.90 14.47
C PHE A 446 2.88 10.08 13.07
N PHE A 447 3.48 9.03 12.52
CA PHE A 447 4.00 9.05 11.16
C PHE A 447 2.90 8.77 10.13
N ASN A 448 3.00 9.41 8.99
CA ASN A 448 2.17 9.12 7.82
C ASN A 448 2.78 7.97 7.01
N SER A 449 4.10 7.94 6.90
CA SER A 449 4.83 6.83 6.30
C SER A 449 5.98 6.38 7.18
N ILE A 450 6.40 5.14 6.96
CA ILE A 450 7.60 4.60 7.59
C ILE A 450 8.50 4.03 6.49
N PHE A 451 9.74 4.48 6.51
CA PHE A 451 10.81 3.95 5.69
C PHE A 451 11.32 2.65 6.32
N ASN A 452 10.89 1.54 5.77
CA ASN A 452 11.21 0.21 6.27
C ASN A 452 12.16 -0.56 5.34
N GLY A 453 12.82 0.15 4.45
CA GLY A 453 13.77 -0.38 3.50
C GLY A 453 15.22 -0.11 3.87
N ASP A 454 16.02 0.02 2.87
CA ASP A 454 17.42 0.45 2.88
C ASP A 454 17.57 1.51 1.78
N ASP A 455 18.65 2.23 1.78
CA ASP A 455 19.01 3.05 0.64
C ASP A 455 19.08 2.18 -0.61
N LEU A 456 18.48 2.64 -1.68
CA LEU A 456 18.51 1.97 -2.97
C LEU A 456 19.74 2.45 -3.74
N TYR A 457 20.31 1.54 -4.53
CA TYR A 457 21.50 1.84 -5.30
C TYR A 457 21.25 1.51 -6.77
N ASN A 458 21.80 2.32 -7.65
CA ASN A 458 21.50 2.29 -9.08
C ASN A 458 22.10 1.07 -9.82
N THR A 459 21.74 -0.11 -9.34
CA THR A 459 21.97 -1.41 -9.99
C THR A 459 20.74 -2.30 -9.75
N TRP A 460 20.56 -3.36 -10.53
CA TRP A 460 19.44 -4.28 -10.31
C TRP A 460 19.45 -4.88 -8.90
N GLN A 461 20.61 -5.38 -8.44
CA GLN A 461 20.74 -5.92 -7.08
C GLN A 461 20.59 -4.82 -6.02
N GLY A 462 21.05 -3.63 -6.31
CA GLY A 462 20.92 -2.47 -5.41
C GLY A 462 19.47 -2.04 -5.18
N MET A 463 18.55 -2.47 -6.06
CA MET A 463 17.11 -2.21 -5.95
C MET A 463 16.35 -3.32 -5.20
N TYR A 464 16.99 -4.44 -4.85
CA TYR A 464 16.32 -5.53 -4.13
C TYR A 464 15.71 -5.15 -2.78
N PRO A 465 16.29 -4.23 -2.00
CA PRO A 465 15.68 -3.76 -0.77
C PRO A 465 14.27 -3.21 -0.94
N LEU A 466 13.98 -2.56 -2.06
CA LEU A 466 12.64 -2.07 -2.40
C LEU A 466 11.60 -3.20 -2.35
N PHE A 467 11.84 -4.28 -3.07
CA PHE A 467 10.91 -5.42 -3.11
C PHE A 467 10.77 -6.09 -1.74
N SER A 468 11.90 -6.24 -1.01
CA SER A 468 11.91 -6.82 0.33
C SER A 468 11.10 -5.99 1.31
N SER A 469 11.29 -4.69 1.29
CA SER A 469 10.58 -3.75 2.15
C SER A 469 9.07 -3.75 1.89
N ILE A 470 8.68 -3.66 0.62
CA ILE A 470 7.26 -3.73 0.24
C ILE A 470 6.63 -5.01 0.79
N ASN A 471 7.28 -6.13 0.56
CA ASN A 471 6.75 -7.43 0.93
C ASN A 471 6.67 -7.60 2.46
N ALA A 472 7.73 -7.24 3.17
CA ALA A 472 7.79 -7.38 4.62
C ALA A 472 6.82 -6.48 5.38
N ASN A 473 6.38 -5.36 4.77
CA ASN A 473 5.55 -4.36 5.43
C ASN A 473 4.15 -4.21 4.80
N ALA A 474 3.80 -5.07 3.84
CA ALA A 474 2.51 -5.04 3.17
C ALA A 474 1.32 -5.06 4.15
N PHE A 475 1.45 -5.75 5.28
CA PHE A 475 0.42 -5.85 6.31
C PHE A 475 0.16 -4.54 7.09
N LEU A 476 1.04 -3.54 6.97
CA LEU A 476 0.87 -2.20 7.56
C LEU A 476 0.43 -1.17 6.52
N ASN A 477 0.73 -1.41 5.24
CA ASN A 477 0.49 -0.45 4.17
C ASN A 477 -1.01 -0.18 4.01
N HIS A 478 -1.40 1.09 3.98
CA HIS A 478 -2.79 1.56 3.97
C HIS A 478 -3.66 1.09 5.15
N LEU A 479 -3.09 0.40 6.13
CA LEU A 479 -3.80 -0.03 7.33
C LEU A 479 -3.45 0.83 8.54
N ALA A 480 -2.18 1.01 8.81
CA ALA A 480 -1.67 1.83 9.90
C ALA A 480 -0.82 3.00 9.40
N ILE A 481 -0.13 2.81 8.28
CA ILE A 481 0.84 3.75 7.69
C ILE A 481 0.90 3.55 6.17
N TYR A 482 1.57 4.48 5.47
CA TYR A 482 2.13 4.20 4.16
C TYR A 482 3.54 3.59 4.29
N VAL A 483 3.87 2.63 3.45
CA VAL A 483 5.22 2.09 3.36
C VAL A 483 6.04 2.95 2.41
N MET A 484 7.17 3.48 2.89
CA MET A 484 8.25 3.99 2.07
C MET A 484 9.24 2.84 1.85
N PRO A 485 9.29 2.25 0.66
CA PRO A 485 9.95 0.94 0.49
C PRO A 485 11.48 1.01 0.41
N GLY A 486 12.03 2.18 0.39
CA GLY A 486 13.44 2.47 0.29
C GLY A 486 13.62 3.91 -0.17
N GLU A 487 14.83 4.42 -0.16
CA GLU A 487 15.14 5.73 -0.71
C GLU A 487 16.07 5.58 -1.90
N GLY A 488 15.82 6.36 -2.95
CA GLY A 488 16.76 6.42 -4.04
C GLY A 488 16.41 5.59 -5.27
N LEU A 489 15.13 5.48 -5.60
CA LEU A 489 14.74 4.87 -6.87
C LEU A 489 15.30 5.67 -8.05
N GLU A 490 16.40 5.19 -8.59
CA GLU A 490 17.03 5.72 -9.79
C GLU A 490 16.70 4.88 -11.03
N LEU A 491 16.34 5.56 -12.11
CA LEU A 491 15.95 4.92 -13.38
C LEU A 491 16.95 5.18 -14.50
N GLY A 492 18.22 5.38 -14.17
CA GLY A 492 19.30 5.58 -15.15
C GLY A 492 19.46 4.40 -16.10
N GLU A 493 19.82 4.68 -17.34
CA GLU A 493 20.14 3.63 -18.33
C GLU A 493 21.46 2.92 -17.97
N PRO A 494 21.66 1.69 -18.45
CA PRO A 494 22.89 0.96 -18.24
C PRO A 494 24.11 1.71 -18.76
N MET A 495 25.12 1.81 -17.94
CA MET A 495 26.42 2.35 -18.32
C MET A 495 27.56 1.57 -17.68
N SER A 496 28.78 1.70 -18.21
CA SER A 496 29.97 1.11 -17.60
C SER A 496 30.25 1.75 -16.25
N VAL A 497 30.87 1.00 -15.35
CA VAL A 497 31.33 1.55 -14.05
C VAL A 497 32.32 2.69 -14.27
N GLU A 498 33.15 2.62 -15.30
CA GLU A 498 34.10 3.68 -15.65
C GLU A 498 33.41 4.98 -16.07
N ASP A 499 32.34 4.89 -16.88
CA ASP A 499 31.55 6.05 -17.28
C ASP A 499 30.77 6.64 -16.10
N ALA A 500 30.19 5.80 -15.26
CA ALA A 500 29.52 6.22 -14.04
C ALA A 500 30.50 6.92 -13.08
N MET A 501 31.70 6.36 -12.93
CA MET A 501 32.74 6.94 -12.09
C MET A 501 33.22 8.32 -12.57
N ARG A 502 33.21 8.55 -13.90
CA ARG A 502 33.50 9.88 -14.46
C ARG A 502 32.38 10.90 -14.21
N LYS A 503 31.14 10.44 -14.24
CA LYS A 503 29.96 11.33 -14.13
C LYS A 503 29.57 11.61 -12.69
N ARG A 504 29.61 10.60 -11.84
CA ARG A 504 29.07 10.63 -10.47
C ARG A 504 29.96 9.82 -9.50
N PRO A 505 31.20 10.24 -9.25
CA PRO A 505 32.13 9.47 -8.40
C PRO A 505 31.56 9.12 -7.01
N PRO A 506 30.93 10.08 -6.25
CA PRO A 506 30.40 9.76 -4.93
C PRO A 506 29.32 8.67 -4.96
N VAL A 507 28.40 8.74 -5.92
CA VAL A 507 27.31 7.78 -6.10
C VAL A 507 27.86 6.38 -6.41
N VAL A 508 28.86 6.29 -7.30
CA VAL A 508 29.50 5.00 -7.65
C VAL A 508 30.25 4.41 -6.46
N VAL A 509 30.95 5.24 -5.67
CA VAL A 509 31.63 4.78 -4.46
C VAL A 509 30.65 4.26 -3.43
N ALA A 510 29.54 4.94 -3.22
CA ALA A 510 28.48 4.48 -2.33
C ALA A 510 27.86 3.17 -2.85
N THR A 511 27.51 3.10 -4.13
CA THR A 511 26.96 1.89 -4.76
C THR A 511 27.95 0.71 -4.67
N ALA A 512 29.22 0.94 -4.83
CA ALA A 512 30.25 -0.10 -4.72
C ALA A 512 30.41 -0.68 -3.30
N LYS A 513 29.90 -0.01 -2.27
CA LYS A 513 29.82 -0.55 -0.90
C LYS A 513 28.68 -1.56 -0.75
N THR A 514 27.81 -1.65 -1.73
CA THR A 514 26.67 -2.58 -1.73
C THR A 514 27.10 -4.00 -2.06
N ARG A 515 26.13 -4.85 -2.21
CA ARG A 515 26.21 -6.32 -2.25
C ARG A 515 26.80 -6.89 -3.52
N GLU A 516 26.70 -6.13 -4.60
CA GLU A 516 27.23 -6.56 -5.90
C GLU A 516 28.74 -6.34 -5.96
N LYS A 517 29.49 -7.42 -5.85
CA LYS A 517 30.95 -7.38 -6.00
C LYS A 517 31.45 -8.52 -6.88
N PRO A 518 32.14 -8.22 -7.98
CA PRO A 518 32.40 -6.87 -8.51
C PRO A 518 31.15 -6.27 -9.15
N MET A 519 30.93 -4.97 -9.01
CA MET A 519 29.90 -4.24 -9.74
C MET A 519 30.30 -4.21 -11.22
N THR A 520 29.46 -4.78 -12.07
CA THR A 520 29.75 -4.92 -13.51
C THR A 520 29.05 -3.86 -14.36
N GLN A 521 27.95 -3.31 -13.85
CA GLN A 521 27.11 -2.35 -14.54
C GLN A 521 26.48 -1.38 -13.56
N PHE A 522 26.34 -0.14 -13.95
CA PHE A 522 25.58 0.90 -13.27
C PHE A 522 24.34 1.20 -14.09
N GLY A 523 23.21 1.46 -13.41
CA GLY A 523 21.92 1.63 -14.09
C GLY A 523 21.13 0.32 -14.26
N THR A 524 19.92 0.45 -14.78
CA THR A 524 18.99 -0.66 -15.00
C THR A 524 18.55 -0.76 -16.44
N THR A 525 18.31 -1.96 -16.93
CA THR A 525 17.71 -2.17 -18.27
C THR A 525 16.29 -1.60 -18.30
N LEU A 526 15.71 -1.45 -19.51
CA LEU A 526 14.33 -0.95 -19.61
C LEU A 526 13.33 -1.92 -18.96
N ASP A 527 13.54 -3.23 -19.10
CA ASP A 527 12.64 -4.23 -18.52
C ASP A 527 12.75 -4.24 -16.99
N GLU A 528 13.95 -4.08 -16.42
CA GLU A 528 14.16 -3.90 -14.97
C GLU A 528 13.50 -2.62 -14.45
N ALA A 529 13.67 -1.50 -15.15
CA ALA A 529 13.03 -0.26 -14.76
C ALA A 529 11.50 -0.34 -14.82
N ARG A 530 10.93 -1.01 -15.82
CA ARG A 530 9.49 -1.31 -15.89
C ARG A 530 9.04 -2.13 -14.68
N THR A 531 9.82 -3.14 -14.29
CA THR A 531 9.53 -3.95 -13.11
C THR A 531 9.51 -3.11 -11.84
N LEU A 532 10.51 -2.25 -11.64
CA LEU A 532 10.59 -1.36 -10.48
C LEU A 532 9.35 -0.46 -10.35
N VAL A 533 9.05 0.31 -11.40
CA VAL A 533 7.92 1.25 -11.34
C VAL A 533 6.56 0.54 -11.30
N THR A 534 6.44 -0.63 -11.93
CA THR A 534 5.23 -1.45 -11.88
C THR A 534 4.97 -1.94 -10.45
N TYR A 535 6.01 -2.44 -9.81
CA TYR A 535 5.90 -2.98 -8.46
C TYR A 535 5.48 -1.90 -7.45
N VAL A 536 6.13 -0.73 -7.49
CA VAL A 536 5.75 0.42 -6.66
C VAL A 536 4.31 0.84 -6.92
N SER A 537 3.93 1.00 -8.18
CA SER A 537 2.60 1.48 -8.55
C SER A 537 1.47 0.50 -8.18
N LEU A 538 1.65 -0.81 -8.41
CA LEU A 538 0.62 -1.81 -8.13
C LEU A 538 0.54 -2.22 -6.67
N THR A 539 1.51 -1.84 -5.85
CA THR A 539 1.49 -2.14 -4.42
C THR A 539 1.02 -0.96 -3.56
N GLY A 540 0.79 0.20 -4.19
CA GLY A 540 0.25 1.37 -3.49
C GLY A 540 1.18 1.95 -2.42
N VAL A 541 2.48 1.67 -2.50
CA VAL A 541 3.49 2.24 -1.58
C VAL A 541 3.94 3.61 -2.05
N ALA A 542 4.70 4.33 -1.22
CA ALA A 542 5.30 5.60 -1.60
C ALA A 542 6.26 5.45 -2.80
N PHE A 543 6.36 6.48 -3.63
CA PHE A 543 7.19 6.50 -4.82
C PHE A 543 8.48 7.29 -4.55
N PRO A 544 9.63 6.64 -4.23
CA PRO A 544 10.84 7.30 -3.73
C PRO A 544 11.83 7.63 -4.86
N LEU A 545 11.54 8.61 -5.69
CA LEU A 545 12.44 9.01 -6.77
C LEU A 545 13.71 9.71 -6.25
N ALA A 546 14.85 9.45 -6.92
CA ALA A 546 16.09 10.15 -6.64
C ALA A 546 16.99 10.35 -7.87
N SER A 547 16.54 10.02 -9.06
CA SER A 547 17.31 10.30 -10.28
C SER A 547 17.61 11.80 -10.42
N VAL A 548 18.71 12.14 -11.08
CA VAL A 548 18.90 13.49 -11.62
C VAL A 548 17.91 13.67 -12.76
N MET A 549 16.76 14.24 -12.43
CA MET A 549 15.57 14.21 -13.30
C MET A 549 15.82 14.78 -14.71
N PRO A 550 16.56 15.90 -14.89
CA PRO A 550 16.85 16.43 -16.22
C PRO A 550 17.73 15.52 -17.10
N GLU A 551 18.36 14.52 -16.54
CA GLU A 551 19.20 13.57 -17.27
C GLU A 551 18.47 12.29 -17.69
N LEU A 552 17.21 12.11 -17.26
CA LEU A 552 16.44 10.93 -17.62
C LEU A 552 16.08 10.95 -19.13
N PRO A 553 16.33 9.84 -19.84
CA PRO A 553 15.92 9.73 -21.23
C PRO A 553 14.39 9.63 -21.34
N PRO A 554 13.79 10.03 -22.48
CA PRO A 554 12.34 10.03 -22.67
C PRO A 554 11.66 8.70 -22.34
N SER A 555 12.32 7.58 -22.61
CA SER A 555 11.82 6.24 -22.32
C SER A 555 11.60 6.01 -20.82
N ARG A 556 12.41 6.62 -19.95
CA ARG A 556 12.28 6.52 -18.48
C ARG A 556 11.25 7.49 -17.94
N VAL A 557 11.19 8.68 -18.54
CA VAL A 557 10.15 9.68 -18.21
C VAL A 557 8.76 9.08 -18.49
N GLU A 558 8.58 8.41 -19.62
CA GLU A 558 7.34 7.73 -19.99
C GLU A 558 6.93 6.67 -18.94
N LEU A 559 7.87 5.91 -18.38
CA LEU A 559 7.57 4.95 -17.33
C LEU A 559 6.95 5.63 -16.11
N LEU A 560 7.54 6.74 -15.66
CA LEU A 560 7.02 7.52 -14.54
C LEU A 560 5.63 8.09 -14.84
N GLN A 561 5.45 8.68 -16.02
CA GLN A 561 4.16 9.24 -16.43
C GLN A 561 3.05 8.18 -16.48
N LYS A 562 3.38 6.95 -16.86
CA LYS A 562 2.43 5.82 -16.95
C LYS A 562 2.15 5.12 -15.60
N THR A 563 2.87 5.47 -14.55
CA THR A 563 2.71 4.89 -13.20
C THR A 563 2.27 5.91 -12.14
N MET A 564 2.08 7.16 -12.54
CA MET A 564 1.61 8.24 -11.68
C MET A 564 0.18 8.66 -12.03
N PRO A 565 -0.62 9.06 -11.02
CA PRO A 565 -0.30 9.15 -9.60
C PRO A 565 -0.26 7.79 -8.91
N THR A 566 0.32 7.72 -7.70
CA THR A 566 0.09 6.59 -6.80
C THR A 566 -1.40 6.47 -6.51
N LEU A 567 -1.91 5.25 -6.49
CA LEU A 567 -3.32 4.99 -6.22
C LEU A 567 -3.46 4.32 -4.85
N PRO A 568 -4.61 4.50 -4.16
CA PRO A 568 -4.88 3.84 -2.89
C PRO A 568 -5.23 2.35 -3.13
N VAL A 569 -4.30 1.63 -3.71
CA VAL A 569 -4.41 0.20 -3.97
C VAL A 569 -3.69 -0.55 -2.88
N LEU A 570 -4.25 -1.68 -2.53
CA LEU A 570 -3.63 -2.61 -1.61
C LEU A 570 -3.06 -3.78 -2.41
N PRO A 571 -1.89 -4.25 -2.04
CA PRO A 571 -1.26 -5.33 -2.77
C PRO A 571 -2.01 -6.64 -2.65
N MET A 572 -1.94 -7.39 -3.71
CA MET A 572 -2.56 -8.69 -3.84
C MET A 572 -1.47 -9.73 -3.98
N ASP A 573 -1.57 -10.81 -3.22
CA ASP A 573 -0.61 -11.91 -3.26
C ASP A 573 0.87 -11.48 -3.10
N LEU A 574 1.12 -10.42 -2.35
CA LEU A 574 2.47 -9.94 -2.06
C LEU A 574 3.27 -10.88 -1.16
N PHE A 575 2.81 -12.09 -0.98
CA PHE A 575 3.32 -12.94 0.04
C PHE A 575 4.40 -13.83 -0.49
N SER A 576 5.61 -13.52 -0.07
CA SER A 576 6.71 -14.42 -0.27
C SER A 576 6.56 -15.64 0.63
N ARG A 577 6.94 -16.76 0.09
CA ARG A 577 7.15 -17.97 0.87
C ARG A 577 8.48 -17.79 1.62
N GLY A 578 8.45 -17.53 2.90
CA GLY A 578 9.67 -17.47 3.69
C GLY A 578 10.19 -16.07 3.94
N THR A 579 9.49 -15.37 4.75
CA THR A 579 9.78 -14.03 5.19
C THR A 579 10.61 -13.97 6.46
N ASP A 580 11.36 -14.99 6.73
CA ASP A 580 12.39 -14.97 7.75
C ASP A 580 13.51 -13.99 7.31
N MET A 581 13.13 -12.70 7.22
CA MET A 581 14.04 -11.61 6.88
C MET A 581 14.77 -11.15 8.13
N THR A 582 15.91 -11.72 8.39
CA THR A 582 16.88 -11.09 9.28
C THR A 582 17.58 -9.94 8.56
N TRP A 583 18.14 -8.97 9.29
CA TRP A 583 18.96 -7.90 8.71
C TRP A 583 20.06 -8.48 7.81
N ASP A 584 20.70 -9.54 8.24
CA ASP A 584 21.70 -10.27 7.47
C ASP A 584 21.13 -10.82 6.16
N LYS A 585 19.94 -11.41 6.18
CA LYS A 585 19.28 -11.88 4.95
C LYS A 585 18.86 -10.71 4.07
N PHE A 586 18.35 -9.65 4.66
CA PHE A 586 17.99 -8.42 3.95
C PHE A 586 19.21 -7.82 3.26
N MET A 587 20.34 -7.69 3.97
CA MET A 587 21.59 -7.15 3.43
C MET A 587 22.31 -8.09 2.45
N HIS A 588 22.09 -9.39 2.53
CA HIS A 588 22.73 -10.40 1.69
C HIS A 588 21.74 -11.17 0.80
N THR A 589 20.60 -10.57 0.51
CA THR A 589 19.58 -11.17 -0.35
C THR A 589 20.15 -11.38 -1.75
N THR A 590 20.06 -12.59 -2.26
CA THR A 590 20.53 -12.99 -3.57
C THR A 590 19.38 -13.11 -4.57
N GLN A 591 19.68 -13.09 -5.86
CA GLN A 591 18.69 -13.35 -6.89
C GLN A 591 17.96 -14.69 -6.67
N ASP A 592 18.67 -15.68 -6.18
CA ASP A 592 18.11 -17.01 -5.88
C ASP A 592 17.03 -16.92 -4.80
N TYR A 593 17.22 -16.09 -3.78
CA TYR A 593 16.22 -15.82 -2.76
C TYR A 593 14.93 -15.26 -3.38
N TYR A 594 15.03 -14.27 -4.27
CA TYR A 594 13.87 -13.67 -4.95
C TYR A 594 13.11 -14.68 -5.79
N VAL A 595 13.81 -15.48 -6.58
CA VAL A 595 13.20 -16.50 -7.43
C VAL A 595 12.31 -17.48 -6.62
N HIS A 596 12.68 -17.77 -5.39
CA HIS A 596 11.98 -18.74 -4.56
C HIS A 596 10.96 -18.12 -3.57
N ASN A 597 11.11 -16.83 -3.25
CA ASN A 597 10.36 -16.22 -2.15
C ASN A 597 9.46 -15.07 -2.55
N TYR A 598 9.64 -14.48 -3.75
CA TYR A 598 8.79 -13.38 -4.20
C TYR A 598 7.67 -13.88 -5.10
N PRO A 599 6.49 -13.25 -5.04
CA PRO A 599 5.39 -13.63 -5.91
C PRO A 599 5.75 -13.32 -7.37
N ASP A 600 5.51 -14.29 -8.23
CA ASP A 600 5.64 -14.12 -9.67
C ASP A 600 4.44 -13.36 -10.25
N ILE A 601 3.34 -13.29 -9.53
CA ILE A 601 2.08 -12.71 -9.99
C ILE A 601 1.54 -11.77 -8.92
N LEU A 602 1.28 -10.52 -9.34
CA LEU A 602 0.43 -9.58 -8.63
C LEU A 602 -0.89 -9.48 -9.39
N ASP A 603 -1.99 -9.60 -8.69
CA ASP A 603 -3.34 -9.50 -9.27
C ASP A 603 -4.11 -8.40 -8.53
N LEU A 604 -4.41 -7.31 -9.22
CA LEU A 604 -5.13 -6.16 -8.71
C LEU A 604 -6.52 -6.10 -9.33
N LYS A 605 -7.54 -6.20 -8.51
CA LYS A 605 -8.92 -6.00 -8.93
C LYS A 605 -9.25 -4.52 -9.04
N VAL A 606 -9.72 -4.11 -10.19
CA VAL A 606 -10.15 -2.73 -10.46
C VAL A 606 -11.66 -2.69 -10.69
N ASN A 607 -12.32 -1.74 -10.05
CA ASN A 607 -13.69 -1.36 -10.35
C ASN A 607 -13.70 0.11 -10.75
N GLY A 608 -13.86 0.37 -12.01
CA GLY A 608 -13.74 1.72 -12.55
C GLY A 608 -14.64 1.96 -13.75
N VAL A 609 -14.36 3.02 -14.47
CA VAL A 609 -15.15 3.41 -15.65
C VAL A 609 -15.11 2.39 -16.80
N LEU A 610 -14.12 1.51 -16.81
CA LEU A 610 -14.01 0.39 -17.76
C LEU A 610 -14.74 -0.87 -17.27
N GLY A 611 -15.46 -0.80 -16.16
CA GLY A 611 -16.11 -1.95 -15.53
C GLY A 611 -15.25 -2.62 -14.46
N VAL A 612 -15.53 -3.89 -14.19
CA VAL A 612 -14.72 -4.73 -13.27
C VAL A 612 -13.76 -5.57 -14.09
N TYR A 613 -12.48 -5.43 -13.81
CA TYR A 613 -11.41 -6.17 -14.50
C TYR A 613 -10.22 -6.39 -13.58
N ASP A 614 -9.28 -7.22 -14.01
CA ASP A 614 -8.05 -7.49 -13.27
C ASP A 614 -6.85 -6.86 -13.97
N VAL A 615 -5.94 -6.36 -13.18
CA VAL A 615 -4.59 -5.97 -13.61
C VAL A 615 -3.63 -7.00 -13.07
N VAL A 616 -3.17 -7.87 -13.95
CA VAL A 616 -2.29 -9.00 -13.59
C VAL A 616 -0.87 -8.66 -14.02
N ALA A 617 -0.01 -8.45 -13.04
CA ALA A 617 1.43 -8.30 -13.30
C ALA A 617 2.14 -9.63 -13.12
N VAL A 618 2.90 -10.04 -14.13
CA VAL A 618 3.65 -11.30 -14.14
C VAL A 618 5.13 -11.00 -14.24
N THR A 619 5.87 -11.27 -13.17
CA THR A 619 7.29 -10.96 -13.03
C THR A 619 8.15 -12.19 -13.20
N ASN A 620 9.18 -12.10 -14.00
CA ASN A 620 10.22 -13.11 -14.12
C ASN A 620 11.47 -12.67 -13.33
N TRP A 621 11.63 -13.19 -12.13
CA TRP A 621 12.79 -12.89 -11.27
C TRP A 621 14.10 -13.58 -11.73
N ARG A 622 14.04 -14.45 -12.75
CA ARG A 622 15.16 -15.24 -13.22
C ARG A 622 15.95 -14.51 -14.31
N SER A 623 17.21 -14.93 -14.46
CA SER A 623 18.10 -14.47 -15.55
C SER A 623 17.83 -15.12 -16.91
N GLN A 624 16.82 -15.98 -17.02
CA GLN A 624 16.43 -16.64 -18.26
C GLN A 624 14.97 -16.38 -18.58
N GLU A 625 14.64 -16.27 -19.88
CA GLU A 625 13.26 -16.18 -20.34
C GLU A 625 12.47 -17.41 -19.94
N ARG A 626 11.20 -17.23 -19.62
CA ARG A 626 10.29 -18.32 -19.27
C ARG A 626 8.92 -18.17 -19.92
N GLU A 627 8.24 -19.29 -20.11
CA GLU A 627 6.83 -19.32 -20.47
C GLU A 627 5.99 -19.54 -19.22
N GLU A 628 4.94 -18.73 -19.07
CA GLU A 628 3.96 -18.82 -18.00
C GLU A 628 2.60 -19.18 -18.56
N ALA A 629 1.93 -20.12 -17.89
CA ALA A 629 0.55 -20.49 -18.15
C ALA A 629 -0.26 -20.33 -16.86
N ILE A 630 -1.03 -19.26 -16.80
CA ILE A 630 -1.78 -18.84 -15.62
C ILE A 630 -3.23 -19.27 -15.80
N SER A 631 -3.71 -20.19 -14.94
CA SER A 631 -5.11 -20.59 -14.92
C SER A 631 -5.98 -19.42 -14.46
N LEU A 632 -6.97 -19.04 -15.26
CA LEU A 632 -7.86 -17.92 -14.96
C LEU A 632 -8.77 -18.23 -13.77
N ASP A 633 -9.28 -19.42 -13.67
CA ASP A 633 -10.15 -19.84 -12.57
C ASP A 633 -9.38 -20.18 -11.28
N ASN A 634 -8.41 -21.10 -11.38
CA ASN A 634 -7.70 -21.60 -10.19
C ASN A 634 -6.69 -20.59 -9.61
N LYS A 635 -6.00 -19.84 -10.48
CA LYS A 635 -4.94 -18.93 -10.03
C LYS A 635 -5.46 -17.52 -9.78
N LEU A 636 -6.33 -17.00 -10.65
CA LEU A 636 -6.86 -15.65 -10.54
C LEU A 636 -8.29 -15.61 -9.95
N GLY A 637 -8.94 -16.76 -9.73
CA GLY A 637 -10.30 -16.84 -9.19
C GLY A 637 -11.37 -16.26 -10.12
N LEU A 638 -11.08 -16.21 -11.42
CA LEU A 638 -12.03 -15.73 -12.40
C LEU A 638 -13.10 -16.80 -12.72
N PRO A 639 -14.31 -16.42 -13.14
CA PRO A 639 -15.37 -17.38 -13.41
C PRO A 639 -14.98 -18.38 -14.50
N ALA A 640 -15.09 -19.67 -14.20
CA ALA A 640 -14.83 -20.72 -15.17
C ALA A 640 -15.72 -20.60 -16.41
N LYS A 641 -15.18 -20.92 -17.58
CA LYS A 641 -15.90 -20.89 -18.88
C LYS A 641 -16.31 -19.50 -19.35
N THR A 642 -15.84 -18.46 -18.72
CA THR A 642 -16.05 -17.08 -19.14
C THR A 642 -14.90 -16.66 -20.05
N SER A 643 -15.20 -16.06 -21.18
CA SER A 643 -14.16 -15.52 -22.10
C SER A 643 -13.62 -14.20 -21.58
N PHE A 644 -12.30 -14.06 -21.61
CA PHE A 644 -11.60 -12.84 -21.23
C PHE A 644 -10.74 -12.30 -22.37
N LEU A 645 -10.61 -10.99 -22.40
CA LEU A 645 -9.77 -10.23 -23.30
C LEU A 645 -8.57 -9.70 -22.51
N GLY A 646 -7.37 -9.98 -22.96
CA GLY A 646 -6.14 -9.47 -22.34
C GLY A 646 -5.56 -8.31 -23.13
N PHE A 647 -5.16 -7.26 -22.45
CA PHE A 647 -4.37 -6.16 -23.01
C PHE A 647 -3.04 -6.03 -22.26
N ASP A 648 -1.94 -6.20 -22.98
CA ASP A 648 -0.60 -6.02 -22.42
C ASP A 648 -0.21 -4.55 -22.47
N PHE A 649 -0.17 -3.94 -21.29
CA PHE A 649 0.03 -2.51 -21.15
C PHE A 649 1.39 -2.03 -21.66
N TRP A 650 2.49 -2.67 -21.22
CA TRP A 650 3.84 -2.23 -21.58
C TRP A 650 4.18 -2.49 -23.05
N ASN A 651 3.57 -3.49 -23.64
CA ASN A 651 3.77 -3.81 -25.05
C ASN A 651 2.66 -3.28 -25.97
N GLU A 652 1.67 -2.58 -25.42
CA GLU A 652 0.57 -1.92 -26.12
C GLU A 652 -0.14 -2.84 -27.13
N LYS A 653 -0.46 -4.07 -26.72
CA LYS A 653 -1.06 -5.05 -27.62
C LYS A 653 -2.08 -5.96 -26.93
N LEU A 654 -3.02 -6.45 -27.73
CA LEU A 654 -3.91 -7.53 -27.29
C LEU A 654 -3.13 -8.83 -27.12
N VAL A 655 -3.46 -9.57 -26.08
CA VAL A 655 -3.00 -10.94 -25.84
C VAL A 655 -4.21 -11.84 -25.67
N GLY A 656 -4.13 -13.06 -26.20
CA GLY A 656 -5.21 -14.03 -26.06
C GLY A 656 -5.28 -14.53 -24.61
N ALA A 657 -6.41 -14.30 -23.93
CA ALA A 657 -6.66 -14.86 -22.62
C ALA A 657 -7.65 -16.05 -22.67
N GLY A 658 -8.65 -15.99 -23.58
CA GLY A 658 -9.63 -17.08 -23.71
C GLY A 658 -10.43 -17.33 -22.43
N SER A 659 -10.75 -18.59 -22.16
CA SER A 659 -11.55 -19.01 -21.01
C SER A 659 -10.78 -19.80 -19.92
N ASP A 660 -9.58 -20.28 -20.24
CA ASP A 660 -8.91 -21.25 -19.40
C ASP A 660 -7.58 -20.74 -18.83
N GLN A 661 -6.73 -20.20 -19.70
CA GLN A 661 -5.37 -19.82 -19.33
C GLN A 661 -4.89 -18.58 -20.06
N LEU A 662 -4.19 -17.71 -19.33
CA LEU A 662 -3.36 -16.66 -19.87
C LEU A 662 -1.95 -17.22 -20.11
N ARG A 663 -1.46 -17.22 -21.36
CA ARG A 663 -0.12 -17.68 -21.71
C ARG A 663 0.77 -16.51 -22.08
N LEU A 664 1.90 -16.40 -21.41
CA LEU A 664 2.85 -15.30 -21.58
C LEU A 664 4.27 -15.84 -21.69
N ARG A 665 5.06 -15.17 -22.52
CA ARG A 665 6.51 -15.31 -22.52
C ARG A 665 7.08 -14.07 -21.83
N VAL A 666 7.89 -14.26 -20.81
CA VAL A 666 8.40 -13.20 -19.93
C VAL A 666 9.93 -13.24 -19.95
N LYS A 667 10.56 -12.18 -20.40
CA LYS A 667 12.02 -12.05 -20.45
C LYS A 667 12.65 -12.00 -19.06
N PRO A 668 13.97 -12.14 -18.96
CA PRO A 668 14.68 -11.93 -17.68
C PRO A 668 14.35 -10.56 -17.09
N HIS A 669 14.02 -10.54 -15.79
CA HIS A 669 13.71 -9.35 -14.99
C HIS A 669 12.53 -8.50 -15.50
N GLU A 670 11.80 -8.98 -16.52
CA GLU A 670 10.62 -8.30 -17.06
C GLU A 670 9.40 -8.53 -16.17
N THR A 671 8.58 -7.50 -16.04
CA THR A 671 7.20 -7.60 -15.57
C THR A 671 6.23 -7.28 -16.71
N ARG A 672 5.40 -8.24 -17.08
CA ARG A 672 4.27 -8.06 -18.00
C ARG A 672 3.05 -7.61 -17.20
N VAL A 673 2.35 -6.59 -17.69
CA VAL A 673 1.12 -6.09 -17.05
C VAL A 673 -0.06 -6.29 -17.99
N ILE A 674 -0.97 -7.17 -17.61
CA ILE A 674 -2.11 -7.57 -18.42
C ILE A 674 -3.40 -7.09 -17.77
N LEU A 675 -4.15 -6.26 -18.49
CA LEU A 675 -5.51 -5.91 -18.13
C LEU A 675 -6.44 -6.99 -18.67
N LEU A 676 -7.12 -7.71 -17.77
CA LEU A 676 -8.03 -8.80 -18.12
C LEU A 676 -9.47 -8.34 -17.96
N HIS A 677 -10.14 -8.11 -19.09
CA HIS A 677 -11.53 -7.74 -19.15
C HIS A 677 -12.39 -8.95 -19.53
N ARG A 678 -13.56 -9.07 -18.94
CA ARG A 678 -14.58 -9.99 -19.45
C ARG A 678 -14.94 -9.59 -20.88
N ASP A 679 -15.08 -10.56 -21.79
CA ASP A 679 -15.58 -10.31 -23.13
C ASP A 679 -17.10 -10.11 -23.09
N GLU A 680 -17.54 -8.87 -23.30
CA GLU A 680 -18.94 -8.48 -23.28
C GLU A 680 -19.67 -8.77 -24.61
N GLY A 681 -18.97 -9.30 -25.61
CA GLY A 681 -19.53 -9.61 -26.92
C GLY A 681 -19.90 -8.39 -27.79
N HIS A 682 -19.47 -7.21 -27.40
CA HIS A 682 -19.63 -5.96 -28.13
C HIS A 682 -18.34 -5.13 -28.11
N PRO A 683 -18.20 -4.07 -28.91
CA PRO A 683 -17.03 -3.19 -28.82
C PRO A 683 -16.84 -2.64 -27.40
N GLN A 684 -15.65 -2.81 -26.84
CA GLN A 684 -15.34 -2.37 -25.49
C GLN A 684 -13.90 -1.85 -25.37
N VAL A 685 -13.66 -0.89 -24.49
CA VAL A 685 -12.31 -0.39 -24.19
C VAL A 685 -11.60 -1.41 -23.33
N VAL A 686 -10.41 -1.82 -23.75
CA VAL A 686 -9.59 -2.84 -23.06
C VAL A 686 -8.23 -2.32 -22.62
N GLY A 687 -7.84 -1.12 -23.02
CA GLY A 687 -6.57 -0.52 -22.63
C GLY A 687 -6.53 0.99 -22.83
N LEU A 688 -5.75 1.64 -22.00
CA LEU A 688 -5.50 3.09 -22.02
C LEU A 688 -3.99 3.32 -21.88
N SER A 689 -3.43 4.35 -22.54
CA SER A 689 -2.01 4.67 -22.41
C SER A 689 -1.64 5.42 -21.13
N ARG A 690 -2.62 5.96 -20.40
CA ARG A 690 -2.38 6.95 -19.35
C ARG A 690 -1.79 6.36 -18.06
N HIS A 691 -2.28 5.21 -17.63
CA HIS A 691 -1.84 4.60 -16.37
C HIS A 691 -1.93 3.09 -16.46
N LEU A 692 -0.94 2.40 -15.91
CA LEU A 692 -0.80 0.93 -16.03
C LEU A 692 -1.99 0.14 -15.45
N THR A 693 -2.75 0.72 -14.54
CA THR A 693 -3.97 0.09 -14.02
C THR A 693 -5.19 0.25 -14.93
N GLY A 694 -5.13 1.11 -15.95
CA GLY A 694 -6.32 1.47 -16.73
C GLY A 694 -7.38 2.28 -15.98
N ALA A 695 -7.17 2.56 -14.69
CA ALA A 695 -8.17 3.25 -13.84
C ALA A 695 -8.13 4.78 -13.96
N VAL A 696 -7.11 5.33 -14.61
CA VAL A 696 -6.90 6.78 -14.77
C VAL A 696 -7.00 7.18 -16.23
N GLY A 697 -7.59 8.34 -16.50
CA GLY A 697 -7.61 8.94 -17.85
C GLY A 697 -8.96 8.91 -18.55
N MET A 698 -9.96 8.20 -18.01
CA MET A 698 -11.34 8.24 -18.51
C MET A 698 -12.30 8.68 -17.40
N ARG A 699 -13.34 9.45 -17.76
CA ARG A 699 -14.44 9.84 -16.87
C ARG A 699 -15.66 8.97 -17.05
N SER A 700 -15.89 8.48 -18.27
CA SER A 700 -17.00 7.59 -18.58
C SER A 700 -16.71 6.76 -19.83
N VAL A 701 -17.30 5.57 -19.88
CA VAL A 701 -17.38 4.72 -21.06
C VAL A 701 -18.79 4.10 -21.05
N ALA A 702 -19.45 4.09 -22.20
CA ALA A 702 -20.80 3.50 -22.32
C ALA A 702 -20.98 2.87 -23.71
N TRP A 703 -21.61 1.69 -23.73
CA TRP A 703 -22.11 1.03 -24.91
C TRP A 703 -23.62 1.22 -25.07
N ASP A 704 -24.02 1.78 -26.20
CA ASP A 704 -25.43 1.88 -26.62
C ASP A 704 -25.75 0.74 -27.59
N ALA A 705 -26.43 -0.28 -27.09
CA ALA A 705 -26.75 -1.46 -27.87
C ALA A 705 -27.77 -1.17 -29.00
N ALA A 706 -28.68 -0.20 -28.82
CA ALA A 706 -29.65 0.17 -29.81
C ALA A 706 -29.04 0.97 -30.96
N GLY A 707 -28.14 1.88 -30.63
CA GLY A 707 -27.43 2.71 -31.60
C GLY A 707 -26.12 2.09 -32.11
N HIS A 708 -25.72 0.92 -31.63
CA HIS A 708 -24.43 0.27 -31.90
C HIS A 708 -23.24 1.24 -31.75
N ARG A 709 -23.25 1.99 -30.64
CA ARG A 709 -22.29 3.07 -30.41
C ARG A 709 -21.54 2.91 -29.09
N LEU A 710 -20.21 2.82 -29.15
CA LEU A 710 -19.35 2.99 -28.00
C LEU A 710 -18.98 4.48 -27.87
N SER A 711 -19.18 5.04 -26.71
CA SER A 711 -18.87 6.44 -26.39
C SER A 711 -18.14 6.56 -25.05
N GLY A 712 -17.38 7.64 -24.87
CA GLY A 712 -16.68 7.88 -23.61
C GLY A 712 -16.16 9.32 -23.51
N VAL A 713 -15.76 9.70 -22.32
CA VAL A 713 -15.13 11.00 -22.02
C VAL A 713 -13.75 10.74 -21.43
N ALA A 714 -12.72 11.13 -22.17
CA ALA A 714 -11.34 11.07 -21.70
C ALA A 714 -10.97 12.31 -20.86
N ASN A 715 -9.99 12.13 -19.99
CA ASN A 715 -9.38 13.20 -19.20
C ASN A 715 -7.84 13.13 -19.39
N PRO A 716 -7.33 13.47 -20.58
CA PRO A 716 -5.90 13.40 -20.86
C PRO A 716 -5.13 14.48 -20.11
N VAL A 717 -3.85 14.27 -19.92
CA VAL A 717 -2.91 15.32 -19.52
C VAL A 717 -2.67 16.22 -20.74
N PRO A 718 -2.73 17.54 -20.61
CA PRO A 718 -2.48 18.45 -21.73
C PRO A 718 -1.11 18.19 -22.38
N GLY A 719 -1.09 18.06 -23.70
CA GLY A 719 0.13 17.78 -24.47
C GLY A 719 0.49 16.30 -24.59
N ASP A 720 -0.19 15.40 -23.90
CA ASP A 720 0.04 13.96 -23.99
C ASP A 720 -0.65 13.32 -25.19
N VAL A 721 -0.01 12.31 -25.76
CA VAL A 721 -0.62 11.46 -26.81
C VAL A 721 -1.41 10.37 -26.13
N TYR A 722 -2.73 10.57 -26.05
CA TYR A 722 -3.62 9.65 -25.38
C TYR A 722 -4.14 8.57 -26.32
N LYS A 723 -3.78 7.31 -26.05
CA LYS A 723 -4.24 6.15 -26.84
C LYS A 723 -5.32 5.38 -26.09
N ILE A 724 -6.30 4.91 -26.83
CA ILE A 724 -7.40 4.06 -26.33
C ILE A 724 -7.45 2.81 -27.21
N TRP A 725 -7.32 1.64 -26.62
CA TRP A 725 -7.47 0.36 -27.31
C TRP A 725 -8.88 -0.17 -27.13
N ILE A 726 -9.51 -0.47 -28.26
CA ILE A 726 -10.89 -0.96 -28.32
C ILE A 726 -10.87 -2.35 -28.93
N HIS A 727 -11.36 -3.33 -28.21
CA HIS A 727 -11.68 -4.63 -28.79
C HIS A 727 -12.94 -4.52 -29.61
N VAL A 728 -12.89 -5.04 -30.84
CA VAL A 728 -14.04 -5.12 -31.75
C VAL A 728 -14.29 -6.60 -32.05
N PRO A 729 -15.46 -7.18 -31.66
CA PRO A 729 -15.76 -8.59 -31.89
C PRO A 729 -15.71 -8.97 -33.39
N ALA A 730 -15.42 -10.23 -33.66
CA ALA A 730 -15.38 -10.75 -35.02
C ALA A 730 -16.71 -10.48 -35.75
N GLY A 731 -16.60 -10.01 -37.00
CA GLY A 731 -17.78 -9.67 -37.84
C GLY A 731 -18.33 -8.26 -37.67
N VAL A 732 -17.89 -7.53 -36.62
CA VAL A 732 -18.21 -6.11 -36.45
C VAL A 732 -17.17 -5.24 -37.15
N LYS A 733 -17.61 -4.17 -37.82
CA LYS A 733 -16.72 -3.22 -38.49
C LYS A 733 -16.94 -1.81 -37.94
N LEU A 734 -15.83 -1.08 -37.76
CA LEU A 734 -15.89 0.33 -37.43
C LEU A 734 -16.45 1.12 -38.61
N ALA A 735 -17.62 1.73 -38.43
CA ALA A 735 -18.22 2.57 -39.47
C ALA A 735 -17.67 4.01 -39.43
N ARG A 736 -17.50 4.56 -38.23
CA ARG A 736 -17.04 5.93 -38.02
C ARG A 736 -16.47 6.12 -36.60
N ALA A 737 -15.37 6.85 -36.49
CA ALA A 737 -14.89 7.39 -35.22
C ALA A 737 -15.00 8.93 -35.24
N THR A 738 -15.40 9.50 -34.11
CA THR A 738 -15.53 10.96 -33.95
C THR A 738 -15.02 11.37 -32.58
N GLY A 739 -14.37 12.54 -32.49
CA GLY A 739 -13.90 13.12 -31.24
C GLY A 739 -13.30 14.50 -31.45
N PRO A 740 -12.97 15.24 -30.39
CA PRO A 740 -12.28 16.50 -30.49
C PRO A 740 -10.83 16.31 -30.98
N GLY A 741 -10.34 17.21 -31.84
CA GLY A 741 -8.99 17.11 -32.41
C GLY A 741 -8.86 16.10 -33.55
N GLY A 742 -7.64 15.86 -33.97
CA GLY A 742 -7.33 14.86 -35.00
C GLY A 742 -7.30 13.45 -34.42
N ILE A 743 -8.38 12.68 -34.54
CA ILE A 743 -8.38 11.27 -34.22
C ILE A 743 -7.70 10.49 -35.32
N GLN A 744 -6.68 9.72 -34.95
CA GLN A 744 -6.10 8.70 -35.81
C GLN A 744 -6.59 7.33 -35.35
N THR A 745 -7.11 6.53 -36.27
CA THR A 745 -7.48 5.14 -36.00
C THR A 745 -6.48 4.23 -36.75
N THR A 746 -5.88 3.31 -35.99
CA THR A 746 -5.07 2.21 -36.51
C THR A 746 -5.78 0.90 -36.19
N GLN A 747 -5.80 -0.03 -37.18
CA GLN A 747 -6.36 -1.38 -37.00
C GLN A 747 -5.25 -2.37 -36.65
#